data_6f5b410a5740b9f6f3f5ec5bc579a9b0
#
_entry.id   6f5b410a5740b9f6f3f5ec5bc579a9b0
#
_cell.length_a   1.000
_cell.length_b   1.000
_cell.length_c   1.000
_cell.angle_alpha   90.00
_cell.angle_beta   90.00
_cell.angle_gamma   90.00
#
_symmetry.space_group_name_H-M   'P 1'
#
loop_
_entity.id
_entity.type
_entity.pdbx_description
1 polymer ?
#
loop_
_entity_poly.entity_id
_entity_poly.type
_entity_poly.pdbx_seq_one_letter_code
_entity_poly.pdbx_strand_id
1 'polypeptide(L)'
;MTTGTTPFSLSAAELERIESKYRIQRQLAQAREHELFEVIGEELSEEERWALKYLFAYMPVNDLADYDGQLFLRHVCQTLAIRALVPWGEQVPDSLFLPYVLPYRVNTENIEDHRGILYEELAERTKSLTMEEAILETNYWCYEKATYIGSDLRTMSPLTMIRSARGRCGEESTLAVAALRSIGIPARQVYTPRWAHCDDNHAWVEAWADGRWRFLGACEPEARLDQGWFGPPARRAMLLNTRIFAEYPGPEDIIVANESFTEINLLENYAPARTVEISVKDKDGNPVPGAEVRFELYNMAEFYPIATLLADVFGQIRFKTGNGDLLVRGAANGLWGEVKLSAYGDNRLELVLDQTGQPGGTFDLDMVPPPEGAGEPGEPLSMEQEWDHAHRLEEGARLRAAYESTFATQQDAEELAASLGLPAAQVGDILRLARGNFSEVASFLRERTAEFGEWPLRLLQSLREKDWIDVRQDTLDDHLLGSLAVRGDLPDDEFVPYVLCPRVLNEMIVPYRQIFQGAFAEQELVTFRSDPSVLARWLSDRHTEREDLPNLKGKGNPVGTYKLKRGDAGSLDIVFVAVCRSLGIPARLHPNELKPQYKAEGEWRDVALSTNSMQPLLGVKGSIRLLRDPAATAAATEPSYAENFTLARLEENGFYKTLIYPPKYGDVYDKPLEAEPGSYRLTTGVRLPDGTVLARLTYFSVQAGENTDVELTYRITSRELPVLGGMDVARPLEGLDGSALIMSEQLAGDGAIVAWIEPEREPTKHLLRELGELAVTKAERQGPILLMIGDAEWTPSFDPAQYPQLPSEVLFARDRSELLLPQSAAGEAGYPHLFVLDNHNRIRYAASGYKIGMGKEAWQALAAVRQTSEESSQEKGSEA
;
A
#
# COMPACT_ATOMS: atom_id res chain seq x y z
N MET A 1 -7.69 38.59 39.73
CA MET A 1 -7.42 37.25 39.26
C MET A 1 -7.72 37.30 37.78
N THR A 2 -6.72 37.46 36.97
CA THR A 2 -6.80 37.35 35.53
C THR A 2 -7.14 35.88 35.25
N THR A 3 -8.30 35.62 34.72
CA THR A 3 -8.64 34.33 34.12
C THR A 3 -7.68 34.16 32.93
N GLY A 4 -6.52 33.57 33.15
CA GLY A 4 -5.64 33.15 32.08
C GLY A 4 -6.40 32.12 31.28
N THR A 5 -6.68 32.45 30.04
CA THR A 5 -7.17 31.48 29.06
C THR A 5 -6.08 30.41 28.89
N THR A 6 -6.42 29.18 29.20
CA THR A 6 -5.51 28.05 28.98
C THR A 6 -5.29 27.90 27.46
N PRO A 7 -4.04 27.61 27.00
CA PRO A 7 -3.76 27.45 25.57
C PRO A 7 -4.63 26.33 25.01
N PHE A 8 -5.18 26.55 23.82
CA PHE A 8 -6.06 25.63 23.10
C PHE A 8 -7.28 25.16 23.91
N SER A 9 -7.81 25.97 24.81
CA SER A 9 -8.96 25.62 25.64
C SER A 9 -8.83 24.28 26.40
N LEU A 10 -7.61 23.79 26.57
CA LEU A 10 -7.29 22.52 27.26
C LEU A 10 -7.52 22.65 28.77
N SER A 11 -8.10 21.63 29.37
CA SER A 11 -8.21 21.51 30.82
C SER A 11 -6.84 21.28 31.46
N ALA A 12 -6.72 21.59 32.77
CA ALA A 12 -5.48 21.33 33.52
C ALA A 12 -5.07 19.84 33.46
N ALA A 13 -6.03 18.91 33.43
CA ALA A 13 -5.75 17.47 33.32
C ALA A 13 -5.18 17.08 31.94
N GLU A 14 -5.67 17.69 30.85
CA GLU A 14 -5.15 17.48 29.51
C GLU A 14 -3.73 18.04 29.37
N LEU A 15 -3.49 19.25 29.89
CA LEU A 15 -2.15 19.84 29.92
C LEU A 15 -1.15 18.96 30.69
N GLU A 16 -1.56 18.42 31.84
CA GLU A 16 -0.72 17.52 32.62
C GLU A 16 -0.43 16.20 31.91
N ARG A 17 -1.41 15.63 31.18
CA ARG A 17 -1.19 14.43 30.35
C ARG A 17 -0.22 14.70 29.20
N ILE A 18 -0.39 15.79 28.48
CA ILE A 18 0.53 16.19 27.41
C ILE A 18 1.95 16.38 27.96
N GLU A 19 2.08 17.11 29.05
CA GLU A 19 3.38 17.34 29.70
C GLU A 19 4.03 16.03 30.18
N SER A 20 3.24 15.12 30.75
CA SER A 20 3.72 13.81 31.20
C SER A 20 4.22 12.97 30.00
N LYS A 21 3.43 12.87 28.92
CA LYS A 21 3.83 12.16 27.70
C LYS A 21 5.06 12.79 27.03
N TYR A 22 5.10 14.12 26.94
CA TYR A 22 6.26 14.85 26.44
C TYR A 22 7.54 14.50 27.22
N ARG A 23 7.47 14.44 28.57
CA ARG A 23 8.62 14.04 29.39
C ARG A 23 9.06 12.59 29.12
N ILE A 24 8.11 11.69 28.93
CA ILE A 24 8.40 10.30 28.58
C ILE A 24 9.14 10.25 27.25
N GLN A 25 8.63 10.94 26.22
CA GLN A 25 9.26 11.00 24.89
C GLN A 25 10.65 11.64 24.94
N ARG A 26 10.81 12.71 25.71
CA ARG A 26 12.11 13.36 25.93
C ARG A 26 13.12 12.40 26.59
N GLN A 27 12.70 11.63 27.59
CA GLN A 27 13.54 10.61 28.20
C GLN A 27 13.87 9.47 27.23
N LEU A 28 12.89 9.05 26.43
CA LEU A 28 13.07 8.03 25.38
C LEU A 28 14.11 8.48 24.34
N ALA A 29 14.04 9.74 23.94
CA ALA A 29 14.91 10.32 22.93
C ALA A 29 16.16 11.03 23.50
N GLN A 30 16.58 10.70 24.74
CA GLN A 30 17.71 11.34 25.43
C GLN A 30 19.00 11.32 24.58
N ALA A 31 19.21 10.30 23.75
CA ALA A 31 20.39 10.22 22.87
C ALA A 31 20.40 11.32 21.77
N ARG A 32 19.25 11.92 21.47
CA ARG A 32 19.05 13.03 20.52
C ARG A 32 18.45 14.28 21.18
N GLU A 33 18.58 14.43 22.50
CA GLU A 33 17.92 15.50 23.28
C GLU A 33 18.20 16.88 22.71
N HIS A 34 19.45 17.17 22.35
CA HIS A 34 19.86 18.46 21.79
C HIS A 34 19.23 18.72 20.43
N GLU A 35 19.30 17.74 19.51
CA GLU A 35 18.78 17.86 18.15
C GLU A 35 17.25 18.05 18.12
N LEU A 36 16.52 17.45 19.07
CA LEU A 36 15.06 17.43 19.07
C LEU A 36 14.45 18.56 19.92
N PHE A 37 14.94 18.79 21.14
CA PHE A 37 14.20 19.54 22.15
C PHE A 37 14.80 20.91 22.50
N GLU A 38 15.97 21.27 21.96
CA GLU A 38 16.56 22.60 22.19
C GLU A 38 15.65 23.71 21.67
N VAL A 39 14.88 23.45 20.62
CA VAL A 39 13.89 24.36 20.04
C VAL A 39 12.84 24.84 21.04
N ILE A 40 12.53 24.07 22.09
CA ILE A 40 11.58 24.47 23.16
C ILE A 40 12.19 25.51 24.11
N GLY A 41 13.49 25.66 24.11
CA GLY A 41 14.20 26.71 24.87
C GLY A 41 14.20 28.07 24.19
N GLU A 42 13.80 28.17 22.92
CA GLU A 42 13.72 29.45 22.19
C GLU A 42 12.59 30.35 22.74
N GLU A 43 12.59 31.64 22.33
CA GLU A 43 11.51 32.58 22.67
C GLU A 43 10.23 32.23 21.90
N LEU A 44 9.46 31.30 22.43
CA LEU A 44 8.18 30.82 21.87
C LEU A 44 7.01 31.46 22.61
N SER A 45 5.94 31.75 21.86
CA SER A 45 4.64 32.01 22.48
C SER A 45 4.15 30.80 23.29
N GLU A 46 3.21 30.97 24.17
CA GLU A 46 2.65 29.89 24.96
C GLU A 46 1.95 28.86 24.07
N GLU A 47 1.25 29.30 23.01
CA GLU A 47 0.60 28.40 22.04
C GLU A 47 1.62 27.60 21.25
N GLU A 48 2.67 28.21 20.71
CA GLU A 48 3.74 27.48 20.00
C GLU A 48 4.39 26.43 20.88
N ARG A 49 4.68 26.78 22.13
CA ARG A 49 5.28 25.86 23.10
C ARG A 49 4.41 24.65 23.37
N TRP A 50 3.09 24.85 23.56
CA TRP A 50 2.17 23.74 23.82
C TRP A 50 1.87 22.93 22.58
N ALA A 51 1.78 23.55 21.40
CA ALA A 51 1.66 22.85 20.13
C ALA A 51 2.87 21.94 19.87
N LEU A 52 4.10 22.42 20.10
CA LEU A 52 5.30 21.59 20.01
C LEU A 52 5.29 20.43 21.02
N LYS A 53 4.97 20.70 22.27
CA LYS A 53 4.85 19.62 23.28
C LYS A 53 3.81 18.60 22.91
N TYR A 54 2.68 19.04 22.33
CA TYR A 54 1.63 18.15 21.84
C TYR A 54 2.16 17.23 20.72
N LEU A 55 2.85 17.79 19.71
CA LEU A 55 3.44 16.98 18.65
C LEU A 55 4.45 15.96 19.20
N PHE A 56 5.37 16.38 20.07
CA PHE A 56 6.35 15.48 20.67
C PHE A 56 5.71 14.43 21.58
N ALA A 57 4.63 14.76 22.28
CA ALA A 57 3.94 13.83 23.18
C ALA A 57 3.37 12.59 22.46
N TYR A 58 3.00 12.74 21.17
CA TYR A 58 2.42 11.68 20.34
C TYR A 58 3.31 11.34 19.14
N MET A 59 4.60 11.66 19.19
CA MET A 59 5.53 11.43 18.09
C MET A 59 5.96 9.96 18.02
N PRO A 60 5.84 9.29 16.88
CA PRO A 60 6.37 7.94 16.68
C PRO A 60 7.88 7.88 16.88
N VAL A 61 8.39 6.71 17.29
CA VAL A 61 9.82 6.50 17.53
C VAL A 61 10.65 6.75 16.26
N ASN A 62 10.14 6.39 15.10
CA ASN A 62 10.85 6.62 13.84
C ASN A 62 10.98 8.13 13.52
N ASP A 63 10.01 8.95 13.89
CA ASP A 63 10.08 10.40 13.70
C ASP A 63 11.07 11.08 14.66
N LEU A 64 11.13 10.60 15.90
CA LEU A 64 12.18 10.99 16.84
C LEU A 64 13.58 10.58 16.37
N ALA A 65 13.67 9.51 15.59
CA ALA A 65 14.91 9.04 14.98
C ALA A 65 15.32 9.88 13.78
N ASP A 66 14.40 10.16 12.85
CA ASP A 66 14.72 10.57 11.49
C ASP A 66 14.78 12.08 11.28
N TYR A 67 14.10 12.88 12.14
CA TYR A 67 13.94 14.33 11.95
C TYR A 67 14.46 15.14 13.14
N ASP A 68 14.73 16.42 12.91
CA ASP A 68 15.22 17.36 13.93
C ASP A 68 14.11 18.30 14.39
N GLY A 69 14.24 18.83 15.62
CA GLY A 69 13.26 19.70 16.25
C GLY A 69 12.93 20.95 15.45
N GLN A 70 13.89 21.47 14.67
CA GLN A 70 13.69 22.65 13.83
C GLN A 70 12.63 22.44 12.73
N LEU A 71 12.50 21.24 12.19
CA LEU A 71 11.43 20.90 11.24
C LEU A 71 10.05 21.06 11.91
N PHE A 72 9.89 20.51 13.10
CA PHE A 72 8.64 20.58 13.85
C PHE A 72 8.32 21.99 14.35
N LEU A 73 9.33 22.76 14.74
CA LEU A 73 9.15 24.16 15.09
C LEU A 73 8.61 24.98 13.91
N ARG A 74 9.24 24.89 12.74
CA ARG A 74 8.72 25.56 11.54
C ARG A 74 7.30 25.12 11.18
N HIS A 75 7.01 23.83 11.28
CA HIS A 75 5.68 23.29 11.05
C HIS A 75 4.63 23.89 12.01
N VAL A 76 4.94 24.00 13.30
CA VAL A 76 4.04 24.61 14.29
C VAL A 76 3.82 26.08 14.00
N CYS A 77 4.90 26.85 13.82
CA CYS A 77 4.82 28.30 13.56
C CYS A 77 3.98 28.59 12.30
N GLN A 78 4.20 27.83 11.20
CA GLN A 78 3.41 27.96 9.97
C GLN A 78 1.94 27.60 10.23
N THR A 79 1.65 26.51 10.92
CA THR A 79 0.27 26.06 11.19
C THR A 79 -0.50 27.09 12.00
N LEU A 80 0.07 27.66 13.04
CA LEU A 80 -0.55 28.69 13.88
C LEU A 80 -0.72 30.01 13.11
N ALA A 81 0.27 30.42 12.33
CA ALA A 81 0.16 31.61 11.49
C ALA A 81 -0.96 31.45 10.45
N ILE A 82 -1.06 30.29 9.81
CA ILE A 82 -2.13 29.99 8.81
C ILE A 82 -3.49 30.00 9.51
N ARG A 83 -3.64 29.41 10.70
CA ARG A 83 -4.88 29.46 11.47
C ARG A 83 -5.41 30.87 11.65
N ALA A 84 -4.54 31.83 11.89
CA ALA A 84 -4.89 33.24 12.06
C ALA A 84 -5.26 33.97 10.75
N LEU A 85 -4.91 33.41 9.59
CA LEU A 85 -5.11 34.01 8.26
C LEU A 85 -6.34 33.48 7.53
N VAL A 86 -6.71 32.23 7.75
CA VAL A 86 -7.83 31.58 7.01
C VAL A 86 -9.20 32.00 7.57
N PRO A 87 -10.24 32.12 6.72
CA PRO A 87 -11.58 32.60 7.15
C PRO A 87 -12.24 31.75 8.24
N TRP A 88 -11.91 30.46 8.31
CA TRP A 88 -12.49 29.50 9.26
C TRP A 88 -11.59 29.19 10.46
N GLY A 89 -10.44 29.85 10.59
CA GLY A 89 -9.49 29.53 11.66
C GLY A 89 -10.02 29.60 13.06
N GLU A 90 -10.94 30.56 13.36
CA GLU A 90 -11.65 30.66 14.63
C GLU A 90 -12.88 29.72 14.73
N GLN A 91 -13.41 29.24 13.61
CA GLN A 91 -14.56 28.34 13.56
C GLN A 91 -14.16 26.89 13.88
N VAL A 92 -12.92 26.51 13.60
CA VAL A 92 -12.39 25.18 13.90
C VAL A 92 -12.09 25.10 15.38
N PRO A 93 -12.83 24.29 16.18
CA PRO A 93 -12.58 24.15 17.60
C PRO A 93 -11.22 23.49 17.88
N ASP A 94 -10.59 23.82 19.01
CA ASP A 94 -9.28 23.27 19.39
C ASP A 94 -9.28 21.74 19.48
N SER A 95 -10.41 21.14 19.86
CA SER A 95 -10.61 19.68 19.89
C SER A 95 -10.52 19.00 18.51
N LEU A 96 -10.67 19.74 17.42
CA LEU A 96 -10.43 19.28 16.06
C LEU A 96 -9.11 19.79 15.49
N PHE A 97 -8.71 21.00 15.88
CA PHE A 97 -7.46 21.60 15.43
C PHE A 97 -6.24 20.75 15.85
N LEU A 98 -6.15 20.39 17.13
CA LEU A 98 -5.02 19.63 17.66
C LEU A 98 -4.86 18.25 17.03
N PRO A 99 -5.90 17.40 16.87
CA PRO A 99 -5.73 16.07 16.28
C PRO A 99 -5.78 16.02 14.75
N TYR A 100 -6.37 17.03 14.07
CA TYR A 100 -6.66 16.91 12.64
C TYR A 100 -6.14 18.04 11.74
N VAL A 101 -5.58 19.13 12.33
CA VAL A 101 -4.92 20.21 11.58
C VAL A 101 -3.44 20.29 11.95
N LEU A 102 -3.13 20.31 13.24
CA LEU A 102 -1.77 20.46 13.76
C LEU A 102 -0.83 19.31 13.35
N PRO A 103 -1.21 18.01 13.34
CA PRO A 103 -0.27 16.94 13.06
C PRO A 103 0.37 17.08 11.67
N TYR A 104 1.68 16.83 11.64
CA TYR A 104 2.49 16.85 10.43
C TYR A 104 2.35 15.53 9.62
N ARG A 105 2.03 14.42 10.28
CA ARG A 105 1.96 13.08 9.72
C ARG A 105 0.53 12.66 9.40
N VAL A 106 0.38 11.94 8.30
CA VAL A 106 -0.89 11.36 7.85
C VAL A 106 -0.83 9.84 7.91
N ASN A 107 0.24 9.24 7.34
CA ASN A 107 0.43 7.80 7.21
C ASN A 107 1.90 7.44 7.61
N THR A 108 2.66 6.80 6.73
CA THR A 108 4.07 6.41 6.90
C THR A 108 4.99 7.12 5.91
N GLU A 109 4.54 8.25 5.41
CA GLU A 109 5.29 9.11 4.49
C GLU A 109 6.57 9.65 5.11
N ASN A 110 7.56 9.91 4.24
CA ASN A 110 8.68 10.76 4.62
C ASN A 110 8.19 12.18 4.90
N ILE A 111 8.68 12.82 5.96
CA ILE A 111 8.25 14.18 6.36
C ILE A 111 9.17 15.22 5.73
N GLU A 112 8.55 16.19 5.06
CA GLU A 112 9.19 17.36 4.49
C GLU A 112 8.50 18.62 5.02
N ASP A 113 9.15 19.77 4.89
CA ASP A 113 8.60 21.09 5.25
C ASP A 113 7.61 21.56 4.16
N HIS A 114 6.45 20.93 4.11
CA HIS A 114 5.45 21.12 3.05
C HIS A 114 4.38 22.17 3.38
N ARG A 115 4.15 22.46 4.67
CA ARG A 115 2.97 23.22 5.14
C ARG A 115 2.87 24.62 4.48
N GLY A 116 3.93 25.37 4.53
CA GLY A 116 3.99 26.72 3.94
C GLY A 116 3.90 26.70 2.41
N ILE A 117 4.57 25.73 1.77
CA ILE A 117 4.59 25.57 0.31
C ILE A 117 3.18 25.31 -0.23
N LEU A 118 2.46 24.36 0.39
CA LEU A 118 1.09 24.03 -0.02
C LEU A 118 0.12 25.19 0.26
N TYR A 119 0.32 25.90 1.40
CA TYR A 119 -0.48 27.07 1.71
C TYR A 119 -0.31 28.19 0.67
N GLU A 120 0.91 28.49 0.25
CA GLU A 120 1.19 29.52 -0.75
C GLU A 120 0.46 29.27 -2.07
N GLU A 121 0.35 28.02 -2.51
CA GLU A 121 -0.38 27.65 -3.72
C GLU A 121 -1.91 27.73 -3.56
N LEU A 122 -2.43 27.43 -2.37
CA LEU A 122 -3.87 27.28 -2.11
C LEU A 122 -4.52 28.56 -1.56
N ALA A 123 -3.76 29.44 -0.90
CA ALA A 123 -4.30 30.61 -0.19
C ALA A 123 -5.18 31.51 -1.05
N GLU A 124 -4.69 31.89 -2.23
CA GLU A 124 -5.45 32.77 -3.15
C GLU A 124 -6.66 32.07 -3.75
N ARG A 125 -6.60 30.76 -3.96
CA ARG A 125 -7.69 29.94 -4.51
C ARG A 125 -8.85 29.79 -3.53
N THR A 126 -8.58 29.77 -2.22
CA THR A 126 -9.55 29.39 -1.19
C THR A 126 -10.05 30.57 -0.35
N LYS A 127 -9.37 31.72 -0.36
CA LYS A 127 -9.63 32.86 0.55
C LYS A 127 -11.07 33.42 0.54
N SER A 128 -11.82 33.26 -0.55
CA SER A 128 -13.18 33.79 -0.72
C SER A 128 -14.26 32.70 -0.72
N LEU A 129 -13.86 31.45 -0.48
CA LEU A 129 -14.74 30.30 -0.53
C LEU A 129 -15.30 29.97 0.87
N THR A 130 -16.40 29.28 0.90
CA THR A 130 -16.88 28.57 2.10
C THR A 130 -15.96 27.39 2.38
N MET A 131 -16.07 26.78 3.55
CA MET A 131 -15.25 25.63 3.92
C MET A 131 -15.49 24.42 2.99
N GLU A 132 -16.77 24.12 2.63
CA GLU A 132 -17.11 23.05 1.67
C GLU A 132 -16.53 23.33 0.28
N GLU A 133 -16.68 24.57 -0.23
CA GLU A 133 -16.09 24.96 -1.52
C GLU A 133 -14.55 24.87 -1.50
N ALA A 134 -13.91 25.25 -0.40
CA ALA A 134 -12.46 25.17 -0.26
C ALA A 134 -11.97 23.71 -0.22
N ILE A 135 -12.74 22.78 0.34
CA ILE A 135 -12.43 21.34 0.29
C ILE A 135 -12.47 20.84 -1.16
N LEU A 136 -13.54 21.15 -1.90
CA LEU A 136 -13.66 20.79 -3.31
C LEU A 136 -12.54 21.40 -4.14
N GLU A 137 -12.28 22.72 -3.97
CA GLU A 137 -11.20 23.43 -4.66
C GLU A 137 -9.82 22.80 -4.42
N THR A 138 -9.55 22.42 -3.17
CA THR A 138 -8.30 21.74 -2.80
C THR A 138 -8.18 20.37 -3.49
N ASN A 139 -9.29 19.63 -3.63
CA ASN A 139 -9.25 18.34 -4.31
C ASN A 139 -9.04 18.47 -5.83
N TYR A 140 -9.65 19.48 -6.48
CA TYR A 140 -9.33 19.80 -7.88
C TYR A 140 -7.85 20.20 -8.04
N TRP A 141 -7.31 20.98 -7.09
CA TRP A 141 -5.88 21.31 -7.10
C TRP A 141 -5.02 20.03 -6.94
N CYS A 142 -5.40 19.09 -6.07
CA CYS A 142 -4.71 17.79 -5.97
C CYS A 142 -4.73 17.01 -7.29
N TYR A 143 -5.86 17.01 -7.99
CA TYR A 143 -6.01 16.39 -9.32
C TYR A 143 -5.14 17.06 -10.39
N GLU A 144 -4.97 18.38 -10.33
CA GLU A 144 -4.03 19.11 -11.18
C GLU A 144 -2.57 18.68 -10.95
N LYS A 145 -2.24 18.26 -9.72
CA LYS A 145 -0.87 17.87 -9.33
C LYS A 145 -0.55 16.41 -9.57
N ALA A 146 -1.50 15.51 -9.37
CA ALA A 146 -1.22 14.09 -9.39
C ALA A 146 -2.43 13.24 -9.77
N THR A 147 -2.16 12.02 -10.23
CA THR A 147 -3.17 11.01 -10.56
C THR A 147 -2.74 9.63 -10.07
N TYR A 148 -3.69 8.70 -10.00
CA TYR A 148 -3.45 7.34 -9.54
C TYR A 148 -2.49 6.54 -10.43
N ILE A 149 -1.57 5.82 -9.80
CA ILE A 149 -0.83 4.69 -10.36
C ILE A 149 -0.45 3.68 -9.28
N GLY A 150 -0.61 2.38 -9.57
CA GLY A 150 -0.09 1.33 -8.69
C GLY A 150 1.44 1.30 -8.67
N SER A 151 2.04 1.20 -7.48
CA SER A 151 3.50 1.17 -7.29
C SER A 151 3.88 0.41 -6.01
N ASP A 152 5.15 0.47 -5.58
CA ASP A 152 5.62 -0.21 -4.36
C ASP A 152 4.96 0.33 -3.06
N LEU A 153 5.19 -0.37 -1.96
CA LEU A 153 4.51 -0.10 -0.68
C LEU A 153 5.07 1.11 0.10
N ARG A 154 6.20 1.70 -0.31
CA ARG A 154 6.73 2.90 0.35
C ARG A 154 5.83 4.10 0.06
N THR A 155 5.43 4.85 1.09
CA THR A 155 4.60 6.04 0.94
C THR A 155 5.48 7.27 0.70
N MET A 156 5.27 7.96 -0.41
CA MET A 156 5.95 9.22 -0.74
C MET A 156 5.42 10.37 0.11
N SER A 157 6.26 11.39 0.33
CA SER A 157 5.84 12.66 0.92
C SER A 157 4.91 13.45 -0.02
N PRO A 158 4.13 14.42 0.50
CA PRO A 158 3.30 15.29 -0.33
C PRO A 158 4.07 16.00 -1.46
N LEU A 159 5.27 16.52 -1.16
CA LEU A 159 6.09 17.19 -2.18
C LEU A 159 6.69 16.22 -3.20
N THR A 160 7.04 15.01 -2.77
CA THR A 160 7.47 13.95 -3.69
C THR A 160 6.32 13.48 -4.57
N MET A 161 5.10 13.38 -4.04
CA MET A 161 3.90 13.06 -4.83
C MET A 161 3.68 14.09 -5.95
N ILE A 162 3.81 15.38 -5.66
CA ILE A 162 3.74 16.46 -6.66
C ILE A 162 4.86 16.31 -7.70
N ARG A 163 6.11 16.07 -7.27
CA ARG A 163 7.23 15.82 -8.20
C ARG A 163 6.99 14.61 -9.09
N SER A 164 6.39 13.57 -8.55
CA SER A 164 6.02 12.38 -9.31
C SER A 164 4.89 12.63 -10.30
N ALA A 165 3.96 13.52 -10.00
CA ALA A 165 2.66 13.72 -10.64
C ALA A 165 1.77 12.45 -10.67
N ARG A 166 2.13 11.42 -9.91
CA ARG A 166 1.38 10.15 -9.83
C ARG A 166 1.74 9.37 -8.56
N GLY A 167 0.79 8.60 -8.03
CA GLY A 167 1.00 7.75 -6.87
C GLY A 167 -0.19 6.84 -6.59
N ARG A 168 -0.11 6.05 -5.50
CA ARG A 168 -1.20 5.17 -5.05
C ARG A 168 -2.24 5.97 -4.25
N CYS A 169 -3.42 5.37 -4.02
CA CYS A 169 -4.49 5.96 -3.19
C CYS A 169 -4.00 6.41 -1.79
N GLY A 170 -3.09 5.65 -1.14
CA GLY A 170 -2.49 6.03 0.13
C GLY A 170 -1.62 7.29 0.05
N GLU A 171 -1.00 7.57 -1.10
CA GLU A 171 -0.18 8.76 -1.37
C GLU A 171 -1.04 9.94 -1.81
N GLU A 172 -2.05 9.68 -2.63
CA GLU A 172 -3.05 10.69 -3.02
C GLU A 172 -3.78 11.23 -1.80
N SER A 173 -4.24 10.34 -0.91
CA SER A 173 -4.88 10.74 0.34
C SER A 173 -3.92 11.45 1.31
N THR A 174 -2.65 11.09 1.34
CA THR A 174 -1.62 11.81 2.11
C THR A 174 -1.45 13.23 1.58
N LEU A 175 -1.37 13.42 0.25
CA LEU A 175 -1.31 14.75 -0.37
C LEU A 175 -2.56 15.58 -0.05
N ALA A 176 -3.75 15.01 -0.23
CA ALA A 176 -5.00 15.74 -0.03
C ALA A 176 -5.21 16.14 1.44
N VAL A 177 -4.90 15.25 2.41
CA VAL A 177 -4.95 15.59 3.85
C VAL A 177 -3.92 16.67 4.19
N ALA A 178 -2.69 16.59 3.67
CA ALA A 178 -1.66 17.60 3.90
C ALA A 178 -2.07 18.97 3.32
N ALA A 179 -2.66 18.99 2.13
CA ALA A 179 -3.16 20.19 1.47
C ALA A 179 -4.31 20.85 2.26
N LEU A 180 -5.30 20.08 2.67
CA LEU A 180 -6.42 20.56 3.50
C LEU A 180 -5.96 21.10 4.84
N ARG A 181 -5.07 20.39 5.54
CA ARG A 181 -4.47 20.86 6.79
C ARG A 181 -3.64 22.13 6.59
N SER A 182 -3.03 22.30 5.40
CA SER A 182 -2.25 23.49 5.06
C SER A 182 -3.09 24.75 4.85
N ILE A 183 -4.40 24.63 4.68
CA ILE A 183 -5.35 25.74 4.70
C ILE A 183 -6.22 25.74 5.96
N GLY A 184 -5.80 25.04 7.02
CA GLY A 184 -6.45 25.04 8.32
C GLY A 184 -7.75 24.23 8.40
N ILE A 185 -8.05 23.36 7.44
CA ILE A 185 -9.22 22.48 7.45
C ILE A 185 -8.86 21.16 8.12
N PRO A 186 -9.61 20.71 9.17
CA PRO A 186 -9.41 19.39 9.75
C PRO A 186 -9.64 18.30 8.72
N ALA A 187 -8.66 17.43 8.55
CA ALA A 187 -8.71 16.35 7.58
C ALA A 187 -8.03 15.07 8.10
N ARG A 188 -8.56 13.93 7.68
CA ARG A 188 -8.06 12.61 8.05
C ARG A 188 -8.14 11.64 6.88
N GLN A 189 -7.19 10.71 6.82
CA GLN A 189 -7.22 9.60 5.87
C GLN A 189 -8.20 8.54 6.38
N VAL A 190 -9.08 8.05 5.52
CA VAL A 190 -9.89 6.86 5.77
C VAL A 190 -9.24 5.69 5.05
N TYR A 191 -9.11 4.55 5.70
CA TYR A 191 -8.41 3.40 5.18
C TYR A 191 -9.20 2.11 5.42
N THR A 192 -9.35 1.31 4.38
CA THR A 192 -9.71 -0.10 4.50
C THR A 192 -8.46 -0.96 4.32
N PRO A 193 -8.05 -1.71 5.35
CA PRO A 193 -6.83 -2.51 5.25
C PRO A 193 -6.93 -3.62 4.20
N ARG A 194 -8.11 -4.18 4.01
CA ARG A 194 -8.44 -5.20 2.99
C ARG A 194 -9.93 -5.20 2.68
N TRP A 195 -10.26 -5.34 1.41
CA TRP A 195 -11.63 -5.62 0.98
C TRP A 195 -11.98 -7.09 1.16
N ALA A 196 -13.22 -7.39 1.56
CA ALA A 196 -13.71 -8.77 1.65
C ALA A 196 -14.08 -9.34 0.26
N HIS A 197 -14.56 -8.48 -0.63
CA HIS A 197 -15.14 -8.87 -1.92
C HIS A 197 -14.13 -8.88 -3.08
N CYS A 198 -12.95 -8.27 -2.91
CA CYS A 198 -11.87 -8.29 -3.91
C CYS A 198 -10.49 -8.22 -3.23
N ASP A 199 -9.44 -8.60 -3.96
CA ASP A 199 -8.08 -8.71 -3.40
C ASP A 199 -7.31 -7.38 -3.50
N ASP A 200 -7.74 -6.39 -2.72
CA ASP A 200 -7.09 -5.08 -2.62
C ASP A 200 -7.40 -4.39 -1.28
N ASN A 201 -6.93 -3.16 -1.15
CA ASN A 201 -7.19 -2.19 -0.09
C ASN A 201 -7.47 -0.83 -0.72
N HIS A 202 -7.95 0.14 0.05
CA HIS A 202 -8.16 1.50 -0.47
C HIS A 202 -8.04 2.55 0.63
N ALA A 203 -7.71 3.79 0.20
CA ALA A 203 -7.65 4.96 1.08
C ALA A 203 -8.27 6.18 0.39
N TRP A 204 -9.02 6.95 1.15
CA TRP A 204 -9.60 8.23 0.73
C TRP A 204 -9.55 9.25 1.88
N VAL A 205 -10.27 10.34 1.79
CA VAL A 205 -10.18 11.44 2.74
C VAL A 205 -11.54 11.79 3.33
N GLU A 206 -11.57 12.07 4.62
CA GLU A 206 -12.62 12.87 5.26
C GLU A 206 -12.07 14.25 5.64
N ALA A 207 -12.83 15.30 5.35
CA ALA A 207 -12.59 16.68 5.76
C ALA A 207 -13.77 17.24 6.54
N TRP A 208 -13.51 18.02 7.58
CA TRP A 208 -14.54 18.59 8.42
C TRP A 208 -14.95 19.98 7.89
N ALA A 209 -16.26 20.15 7.69
CA ALA A 209 -16.85 21.43 7.34
C ALA A 209 -18.15 21.64 8.10
N ASP A 210 -18.33 22.83 8.66
CA ASP A 210 -19.60 23.31 9.23
C ASP A 210 -20.29 22.32 10.20
N GLY A 211 -19.49 21.66 11.04
CA GLY A 211 -19.97 20.78 12.10
C GLY A 211 -20.03 19.29 11.77
N ARG A 212 -19.63 18.87 10.57
CA ARG A 212 -19.64 17.45 10.17
C ARG A 212 -18.46 17.05 9.30
N TRP A 213 -18.13 15.75 9.34
CA TRP A 213 -17.18 15.14 8.42
C TRP A 213 -17.83 14.86 7.07
N ARG A 214 -17.11 15.18 5.99
CA ARG A 214 -17.51 14.97 4.60
C ARG A 214 -16.43 14.17 3.91
N PHE A 215 -16.78 13.18 3.08
CA PHE A 215 -15.77 12.39 2.38
C PHE A 215 -15.56 12.84 0.92
N LEU A 216 -14.38 12.52 0.39
CA LEU A 216 -13.97 12.78 -0.99
C LEU A 216 -12.91 11.77 -1.44
N GLY A 217 -12.90 11.43 -2.73
CA GLY A 217 -11.80 10.70 -3.37
C GLY A 217 -10.60 11.62 -3.54
N ALA A 218 -9.45 11.23 -3.00
CA ALA A 218 -8.25 12.07 -3.07
C ALA A 218 -7.68 12.10 -4.49
N CYS A 219 -7.40 13.28 -5.02
CA CYS A 219 -6.98 13.50 -6.42
C CYS A 219 -8.02 12.98 -7.45
N GLU A 220 -9.23 12.68 -7.02
CA GLU A 220 -10.35 12.23 -7.84
C GLU A 220 -11.60 13.07 -7.49
N PRO A 221 -11.61 14.37 -7.83
CA PRO A 221 -12.68 15.26 -7.44
C PRO A 221 -14.02 14.87 -8.09
N GLU A 222 -15.07 15.02 -7.32
CA GLU A 222 -16.45 14.98 -7.75
C GLU A 222 -17.06 16.40 -7.70
N ALA A 223 -18.19 16.61 -8.36
CA ALA A 223 -18.87 17.90 -8.34
C ALA A 223 -19.37 18.29 -6.93
N ARG A 224 -19.51 17.32 -6.03
CA ARG A 224 -20.00 17.50 -4.64
C ARG A 224 -19.22 16.60 -3.68
N LEU A 225 -19.17 16.99 -2.43
CA LEU A 225 -18.70 16.13 -1.35
C LEU A 225 -19.65 14.94 -1.10
N ASP A 226 -19.16 13.93 -0.40
CA ASP A 226 -19.86 12.68 -0.09
C ASP A 226 -20.20 11.86 -1.35
N GLN A 227 -19.36 11.98 -2.38
CA GLN A 227 -19.39 11.20 -3.61
C GLN A 227 -18.00 10.61 -3.90
N GLY A 228 -17.98 9.46 -4.56
CA GLY A 228 -16.78 8.78 -5.02
C GLY A 228 -17.09 7.39 -5.54
N TRP A 229 -16.33 6.91 -6.54
CA TRP A 229 -16.49 5.58 -7.14
C TRP A 229 -16.42 4.45 -6.10
N PHE A 230 -15.71 4.67 -4.99
CA PHE A 230 -15.55 3.69 -3.91
C PHE A 230 -16.77 3.57 -2.98
N GLY A 231 -17.80 4.37 -3.16
CA GLY A 231 -19.02 4.30 -2.36
C GLY A 231 -19.64 2.90 -2.30
N PRO A 232 -19.92 2.20 -3.44
CA PRO A 232 -20.40 0.83 -3.43
C PRO A 232 -19.46 -0.16 -2.72
N PRO A 233 -18.14 -0.22 -2.99
CA PRO A 233 -17.19 -1.02 -2.22
C PRO A 233 -17.17 -0.71 -0.72
N ALA A 234 -17.23 0.57 -0.33
CA ALA A 234 -17.20 0.99 1.08
C ALA A 234 -18.37 0.41 1.89
N ARG A 235 -19.56 0.28 1.27
CA ARG A 235 -20.73 -0.37 1.89
C ARG A 235 -20.54 -1.86 2.19
N ARG A 236 -19.51 -2.49 1.60
CA ARG A 236 -19.13 -3.90 1.80
C ARG A 236 -17.85 -4.06 2.64
N ALA A 237 -17.39 -2.99 3.27
CA ALA A 237 -16.18 -3.05 4.10
C ALA A 237 -16.42 -3.87 5.38
N MET A 238 -15.37 -4.56 5.83
CA MET A 238 -15.32 -5.22 7.12
C MET A 238 -14.77 -4.32 8.21
N LEU A 239 -13.91 -3.37 7.82
CA LEU A 239 -13.35 -2.33 8.68
C LEU A 239 -12.97 -1.12 7.83
N LEU A 240 -13.34 0.06 8.31
CA LEU A 240 -12.82 1.35 7.87
C LEU A 240 -12.26 2.06 9.07
N ASN A 241 -11.03 2.49 8.99
CA ASN A 241 -10.35 3.13 10.11
C ASN A 241 -9.64 4.42 9.71
N THR A 242 -9.31 5.22 10.71
CA THR A 242 -8.34 6.31 10.59
C THR A 242 -7.38 6.25 11.75
N ARG A 243 -6.14 6.65 11.50
CA ARG A 243 -5.11 6.77 12.52
C ARG A 243 -4.88 8.24 12.83
N ILE A 244 -4.87 8.55 14.11
CA ILE A 244 -4.72 9.91 14.64
C ILE A 244 -3.48 9.91 15.52
N PHE A 245 -2.49 10.73 15.18
CA PHE A 245 -1.27 10.90 15.99
C PHE A 245 -1.55 11.86 17.14
N ALA A 246 -2.47 11.45 17.99
CA ALA A 246 -3.00 12.20 19.12
C ALA A 246 -3.83 11.29 20.05
N GLU A 247 -4.23 11.79 21.19
CA GLU A 247 -5.31 11.26 22.00
C GLU A 247 -6.65 11.61 21.35
N TYR A 248 -7.53 10.62 21.26
CA TYR A 248 -8.84 10.82 20.66
C TYR A 248 -9.94 10.90 21.73
N PRO A 249 -10.62 12.03 21.87
CA PRO A 249 -11.70 12.22 22.84
C PRO A 249 -13.11 12.05 22.22
N GLY A 250 -13.21 11.69 20.95
CA GLY A 250 -14.48 11.66 20.21
C GLY A 250 -15.35 10.43 20.49
N PRO A 251 -16.52 10.33 19.83
CA PRO A 251 -17.50 9.29 20.11
C PRO A 251 -17.28 7.97 19.36
N GLU A 252 -16.40 7.92 18.36
CA GLU A 252 -16.14 6.73 17.56
C GLU A 252 -15.42 5.64 18.38
N ASP A 253 -15.68 4.38 18.07
CA ASP A 253 -15.06 3.25 18.76
C ASP A 253 -13.53 3.22 18.51
N ILE A 254 -12.77 3.15 19.59
CA ILE A 254 -11.31 2.98 19.51
C ILE A 254 -11.01 1.52 19.24
N ILE A 255 -10.23 1.24 18.18
CA ILE A 255 -9.72 -0.08 17.86
C ILE A 255 -8.45 -0.33 18.65
N VAL A 256 -7.49 0.60 18.54
CA VAL A 256 -6.19 0.56 19.21
C VAL A 256 -5.84 1.96 19.69
N ALA A 257 -5.29 2.04 20.89
CA ALA A 257 -4.63 3.25 21.39
C ALA A 257 -3.28 2.86 21.98
N ASN A 258 -2.23 3.55 21.57
CA ASN A 258 -0.90 3.39 22.13
C ASN A 258 -0.28 4.75 22.51
N GLU A 259 1.02 4.79 22.74
CA GLU A 259 1.69 6.02 23.15
C GLU A 259 1.71 7.10 22.05
N SER A 260 1.72 6.68 20.76
CA SER A 260 1.94 7.59 19.63
C SER A 260 0.68 7.88 18.83
N PHE A 261 -0.33 7.01 18.84
CA PHE A 261 -1.54 7.21 18.05
C PHE A 261 -2.77 6.52 18.62
N THR A 262 -3.92 6.95 18.15
CA THR A 262 -5.21 6.26 18.34
C THR A 262 -5.77 5.89 16.96
N GLU A 263 -6.21 4.64 16.82
CA GLU A 263 -6.92 4.16 15.65
C GLU A 263 -8.40 3.99 15.99
N ILE A 264 -9.27 4.67 15.23
CA ILE A 264 -10.72 4.66 15.43
C ILE A 264 -11.44 4.01 14.27
N ASN A 265 -12.60 3.44 14.57
CA ASN A 265 -13.46 2.75 13.62
C ASN A 265 -14.47 3.73 13.00
N LEU A 266 -14.41 3.88 11.70
CA LEU A 266 -15.30 4.76 10.92
C LEU A 266 -16.38 3.97 10.14
N LEU A 267 -16.46 2.66 10.33
CA LEU A 267 -17.27 1.78 9.49
C LEU A 267 -18.75 2.20 9.42
N GLU A 268 -19.34 2.64 10.55
CA GLU A 268 -20.75 3.04 10.62
C GLU A 268 -21.09 4.25 9.75
N ASN A 269 -20.08 5.06 9.37
CA ASN A 269 -20.28 6.19 8.45
C ASN A 269 -20.56 5.74 7.01
N TYR A 270 -20.20 4.49 6.66
CA TYR A 270 -20.19 4.01 5.28
C TYR A 270 -20.96 2.71 5.06
N ALA A 271 -20.97 1.80 6.03
CA ALA A 271 -21.47 0.46 5.89
C ALA A 271 -22.35 0.01 7.06
N PRO A 272 -23.31 -0.89 6.81
CA PRO A 272 -23.99 -1.60 7.89
C PRO A 272 -22.96 -2.36 8.74
N ALA A 273 -22.95 -2.10 10.04
CA ALA A 273 -22.01 -2.70 10.99
C ALA A 273 -22.74 -3.54 12.04
N ARG A 274 -22.01 -4.52 12.59
CA ARG A 274 -22.44 -5.31 13.76
C ARG A 274 -21.35 -5.29 14.82
N THR A 275 -21.74 -5.33 16.08
CA THR A 275 -20.82 -5.53 17.20
C THR A 275 -20.75 -7.01 17.54
N VAL A 276 -19.54 -7.55 17.55
CA VAL A 276 -19.28 -8.93 17.97
C VAL A 276 -18.61 -8.94 19.35
N GLU A 277 -18.98 -9.94 20.15
CA GLU A 277 -18.46 -10.17 21.49
C GLU A 277 -17.76 -11.53 21.51
N ILE A 278 -16.46 -11.54 21.84
CA ILE A 278 -15.66 -12.77 21.91
C ILE A 278 -15.33 -13.05 23.37
N SER A 279 -15.67 -14.23 23.86
CA SER A 279 -15.28 -14.73 25.17
C SER A 279 -14.09 -15.67 25.01
N VAL A 280 -12.89 -15.23 25.40
CA VAL A 280 -11.67 -16.03 25.33
C VAL A 280 -11.55 -16.87 26.60
N LYS A 281 -11.46 -18.17 26.44
CA LYS A 281 -11.39 -19.15 27.55
C LYS A 281 -10.26 -20.14 27.34
N ASP A 282 -9.80 -20.73 28.43
CA ASP A 282 -8.98 -21.94 28.39
C ASP A 282 -9.85 -23.21 28.22
N LYS A 283 -9.21 -24.37 28.13
CA LYS A 283 -9.87 -25.66 27.99
C LYS A 283 -10.80 -26.01 29.19
N ASP A 284 -10.58 -25.40 30.35
CA ASP A 284 -11.32 -25.63 31.58
C ASP A 284 -12.48 -24.61 31.74
N GLY A 285 -12.66 -23.72 30.76
CA GLY A 285 -13.72 -22.72 30.72
C GLY A 285 -13.40 -21.42 31.49
N ASN A 286 -12.18 -21.26 31.99
CA ASN A 286 -11.77 -20.04 32.68
C ASN A 286 -11.45 -18.93 31.66
N PRO A 287 -11.76 -17.64 31.97
CA PRO A 287 -11.38 -16.53 31.11
C PRO A 287 -9.85 -16.41 31.01
N VAL A 288 -9.36 -15.97 29.83
CA VAL A 288 -7.93 -15.74 29.56
C VAL A 288 -7.69 -14.24 29.34
N PRO A 289 -7.42 -13.46 30.41
CA PRO A 289 -7.12 -12.05 30.30
C PRO A 289 -5.83 -11.80 29.48
N GLY A 290 -5.81 -10.72 28.72
CA GLY A 290 -4.64 -10.31 27.95
C GLY A 290 -4.33 -11.21 26.73
N ALA A 291 -5.20 -12.19 26.40
CA ALA A 291 -5.05 -12.95 25.18
C ALA A 291 -5.07 -12.01 23.96
N GLU A 292 -4.09 -12.15 23.08
CA GLU A 292 -4.10 -11.47 21.78
C GLU A 292 -5.09 -12.19 20.86
N VAL A 293 -6.01 -11.43 20.26
CA VAL A 293 -7.00 -11.95 19.31
C VAL A 293 -6.96 -11.15 18.01
N ARG A 294 -6.78 -11.84 16.90
CA ARG A 294 -6.76 -11.31 15.55
C ARG A 294 -8.07 -11.62 14.84
N PHE A 295 -8.62 -10.59 14.21
CA PHE A 295 -9.75 -10.70 13.30
C PHE A 295 -9.18 -10.71 11.88
N GLU A 296 -9.15 -11.89 11.28
CA GLU A 296 -8.45 -12.13 10.02
C GLU A 296 -9.42 -12.21 8.86
N LEU A 297 -9.16 -11.44 7.82
CA LEU A 297 -9.93 -11.40 6.57
C LEU A 297 -9.15 -12.11 5.47
N TYR A 298 -9.81 -12.95 4.66
CA TYR A 298 -9.18 -13.51 3.48
C TYR A 298 -9.01 -12.45 2.40
N ASN A 299 -7.76 -12.25 1.97
CA ASN A 299 -7.42 -11.35 0.88
C ASN A 299 -6.01 -11.69 0.37
N MET A 300 -5.76 -11.63 -0.95
CA MET A 300 -4.47 -11.98 -1.55
C MET A 300 -3.94 -13.35 -1.10
N ALA A 301 -4.82 -14.34 -1.06
CA ALA A 301 -4.55 -15.70 -0.63
C ALA A 301 -3.97 -15.84 0.80
N GLU A 302 -4.17 -14.86 1.66
CA GLU A 302 -3.81 -14.92 3.07
C GLU A 302 -4.99 -14.56 3.98
N PHE A 303 -4.92 -14.98 5.22
CA PHE A 303 -5.77 -14.48 6.28
C PHE A 303 -5.07 -13.32 6.95
N TYR A 304 -5.42 -12.09 6.51
CA TYR A 304 -4.81 -10.84 6.94
C TYR A 304 -5.52 -10.29 8.18
N PRO A 305 -4.80 -9.96 9.27
CA PRO A 305 -5.41 -9.39 10.47
C PRO A 305 -5.82 -7.92 10.21
N ILE A 306 -7.13 -7.68 10.07
CA ILE A 306 -7.68 -6.33 9.95
C ILE A 306 -7.75 -5.60 11.30
N ALA A 307 -7.82 -6.36 12.41
CA ALA A 307 -7.73 -5.84 13.77
C ALA A 307 -7.04 -6.86 14.67
N THR A 308 -6.26 -6.37 15.63
CA THR A 308 -5.63 -7.15 16.71
C THR A 308 -5.98 -6.50 18.03
N LEU A 309 -6.68 -7.23 18.91
CA LEU A 309 -7.20 -6.73 20.17
C LEU A 309 -6.73 -7.62 21.33
N LEU A 310 -6.66 -7.04 22.52
CA LEU A 310 -6.34 -7.75 23.74
C LEU A 310 -7.61 -8.01 24.57
N ALA A 311 -7.78 -9.23 25.06
CA ALA A 311 -8.87 -9.57 25.94
C ALA A 311 -8.74 -8.81 27.28
N ASP A 312 -9.86 -8.30 27.77
CA ASP A 312 -9.93 -7.60 29.05
C ASP A 312 -9.71 -8.53 30.26
N VAL A 313 -9.83 -7.99 31.46
CA VAL A 313 -9.64 -8.75 32.71
C VAL A 313 -10.65 -9.90 32.90
N PHE A 314 -11.72 -9.92 32.13
CA PHE A 314 -12.73 -10.95 32.09
C PHE A 314 -12.61 -11.89 30.88
N GLY A 315 -11.55 -11.77 30.11
CA GLY A 315 -11.35 -12.51 28.88
C GLY A 315 -12.31 -12.09 27.75
N GLN A 316 -12.86 -10.87 27.78
CA GLN A 316 -13.82 -10.40 26.81
C GLN A 316 -13.19 -9.44 25.81
N ILE A 317 -13.65 -9.55 24.57
CA ILE A 317 -13.34 -8.60 23.48
C ILE A 317 -14.64 -8.14 22.84
N ARG A 318 -14.70 -6.86 22.52
CA ARG A 318 -15.79 -6.27 21.75
C ARG A 318 -15.20 -5.60 20.52
N PHE A 319 -15.73 -5.98 19.34
CA PHE A 319 -15.27 -5.45 18.06
C PHE A 319 -16.44 -5.15 17.14
N LYS A 320 -16.42 -3.96 16.52
CA LYS A 320 -17.43 -3.56 15.53
C LYS A 320 -16.87 -3.83 14.13
N THR A 321 -17.60 -4.59 13.32
CA THR A 321 -17.18 -5.02 11.98
C THR A 321 -18.36 -5.12 11.02
N GLY A 322 -18.07 -5.28 9.72
CA GLY A 322 -19.08 -5.48 8.68
C GLY A 322 -19.78 -6.85 8.75
N ASN A 323 -20.76 -7.04 7.88
CA ASN A 323 -21.63 -8.23 7.86
C ASN A 323 -21.07 -9.36 6.96
N GLY A 324 -19.76 -9.56 6.97
CA GLY A 324 -19.09 -10.67 6.28
C GLY A 324 -18.43 -11.67 7.23
N ASP A 325 -17.75 -12.68 6.66
CA ASP A 325 -17.01 -13.70 7.39
C ASP A 325 -15.62 -13.22 7.81
N LEU A 326 -15.19 -13.58 9.01
CA LEU A 326 -13.82 -13.44 9.51
C LEU A 326 -13.36 -14.76 10.15
N LEU A 327 -12.07 -15.01 10.08
CA LEU A 327 -11.42 -16.00 10.91
C LEU A 327 -10.90 -15.30 12.17
N VAL A 328 -11.34 -15.73 13.35
CA VAL A 328 -10.94 -15.16 14.64
C VAL A 328 -9.96 -16.11 15.29
N ARG A 329 -8.71 -15.69 15.41
CA ARG A 329 -7.63 -16.47 16.00
C ARG A 329 -7.11 -15.79 17.25
N GLY A 330 -7.01 -16.56 18.34
CA GLY A 330 -6.46 -16.06 19.59
C GLY A 330 -5.26 -16.86 20.07
N ALA A 331 -4.36 -16.19 20.80
CA ALA A 331 -3.21 -16.86 21.42
C ALA A 331 -2.86 -16.23 22.77
N ALA A 332 -2.45 -17.07 23.70
CA ALA A 332 -1.90 -16.69 25.01
C ALA A 332 -1.13 -17.86 25.62
N ASN A 333 -0.03 -17.57 26.34
CA ASN A 333 0.72 -18.57 27.12
C ASN A 333 1.13 -19.84 26.33
N GLY A 334 1.44 -19.70 25.04
CA GLY A 334 1.81 -20.83 24.17
C GLY A 334 0.64 -21.72 23.72
N LEU A 335 -0.60 -21.32 24.05
CA LEU A 335 -1.84 -21.93 23.55
C LEU A 335 -2.49 -21.01 22.53
N TRP A 336 -3.19 -21.59 21.58
CA TRP A 336 -3.99 -20.85 20.60
C TRP A 336 -5.34 -21.54 20.36
N GLY A 337 -6.24 -20.80 19.73
CA GLY A 337 -7.54 -21.30 19.28
C GLY A 337 -8.03 -20.47 18.09
N GLU A 338 -9.01 -21.01 17.37
CA GLU A 338 -9.54 -20.40 16.15
C GLU A 338 -11.03 -20.67 16.02
N VAL A 339 -11.80 -19.68 15.60
CA VAL A 339 -13.23 -19.81 15.34
C VAL A 339 -13.61 -18.92 14.15
N LYS A 340 -14.51 -19.41 13.30
CA LYS A 340 -15.06 -18.61 12.20
C LYS A 340 -16.22 -17.74 12.72
N LEU A 341 -16.12 -16.42 12.55
CA LEU A 341 -17.23 -15.50 12.65
C LEU A 341 -18.00 -15.52 11.33
N SER A 342 -19.20 -16.05 11.32
CA SER A 342 -20.01 -16.16 10.10
C SER A 342 -20.85 -14.91 9.84
N ALA A 343 -21.01 -14.52 8.56
CA ALA A 343 -21.87 -13.43 8.11
C ALA A 343 -23.31 -13.55 8.61
N TYR A 344 -23.80 -14.78 8.73
CA TYR A 344 -25.17 -15.11 9.14
C TYR A 344 -25.26 -15.78 10.52
N GLY A 345 -24.13 -15.79 11.27
CA GLY A 345 -24.04 -16.39 12.59
C GLY A 345 -24.31 -15.45 13.74
N ASP A 346 -24.17 -15.98 14.95
CA ASP A 346 -24.29 -15.21 16.18
C ASP A 346 -23.17 -14.17 16.32
N ASN A 347 -23.48 -13.05 16.94
CA ASN A 347 -22.51 -12.02 17.28
C ASN A 347 -21.75 -12.31 18.59
N ARG A 348 -22.06 -13.41 19.27
CA ARG A 348 -21.38 -13.85 20.49
C ARG A 348 -20.70 -15.18 20.23
N LEU A 349 -19.39 -15.18 20.37
CA LEU A 349 -18.56 -16.35 20.12
C LEU A 349 -17.72 -16.69 21.35
N GLU A 350 -17.49 -17.97 21.52
CA GLU A 350 -16.52 -18.50 22.48
C GLU A 350 -15.26 -18.92 21.71
N LEU A 351 -14.12 -18.38 22.10
CA LEU A 351 -12.81 -18.74 21.58
C LEU A 351 -12.04 -19.51 22.65
N VAL A 352 -11.84 -20.81 22.43
CA VAL A 352 -11.14 -21.67 23.38
C VAL A 352 -9.69 -21.81 22.97
N LEU A 353 -8.77 -21.45 23.86
CA LEU A 353 -7.33 -21.60 23.67
C LEU A 353 -6.90 -22.95 24.27
N ASP A 354 -6.94 -24.01 23.49
CA ASP A 354 -6.63 -25.38 23.91
C ASP A 354 -5.60 -26.09 23.01
N GLN A 355 -5.21 -25.45 21.92
CA GLN A 355 -4.31 -26.04 20.93
C GLN A 355 -2.84 -25.76 21.28
N THR A 356 -2.01 -26.79 21.13
CA THR A 356 -0.55 -26.70 21.13
C THR A 356 -0.01 -27.20 19.78
N GLY A 357 0.92 -26.48 19.18
CA GLY A 357 1.43 -26.82 17.83
C GLY A 357 0.42 -26.45 16.73
N GLN A 358 0.44 -27.16 15.62
CA GLN A 358 -0.46 -26.90 14.49
C GLN A 358 -1.51 -28.02 14.32
N PRO A 359 -2.68 -27.69 13.71
CA PRO A 359 -3.59 -28.72 13.22
C PRO A 359 -2.90 -29.57 12.16
N GLY A 360 -3.29 -30.83 12.03
CA GLY A 360 -2.87 -31.68 10.91
C GLY A 360 -3.91 -31.71 9.81
N GLY A 361 -3.50 -31.89 8.56
CA GLY A 361 -4.42 -32.13 7.43
C GLY A 361 -4.90 -30.88 6.70
N THR A 362 -5.99 -31.04 5.96
CA THR A 362 -6.54 -30.03 5.07
C THR A 362 -7.95 -29.64 5.51
N PHE A 363 -8.26 -28.34 5.51
CA PHE A 363 -9.55 -27.78 5.91
C PHE A 363 -10.07 -26.84 4.84
N ASP A 364 -11.35 -26.94 4.52
CA ASP A 364 -12.04 -26.09 3.57
C ASP A 364 -12.91 -25.06 4.29
N LEU A 365 -12.82 -23.79 3.87
CA LEU A 365 -13.58 -22.68 4.40
C LEU A 365 -14.20 -21.88 3.26
N ASP A 366 -15.49 -21.56 3.38
CA ASP A 366 -16.12 -20.52 2.56
C ASP A 366 -15.99 -19.20 3.29
N MET A 367 -15.51 -18.15 2.62
CA MET A 367 -15.39 -16.82 3.19
C MET A 367 -16.33 -15.88 2.43
N VAL A 368 -17.47 -15.58 3.04
CA VAL A 368 -18.56 -14.81 2.45
C VAL A 368 -18.36 -13.33 2.76
N PRO A 369 -18.27 -12.44 1.74
CA PRO A 369 -18.19 -11.00 1.98
C PRO A 369 -19.55 -10.42 2.36
N PRO A 370 -19.60 -9.17 2.88
CA PRO A 370 -20.88 -8.47 3.03
C PRO A 370 -21.62 -8.40 1.67
N PRO A 371 -22.96 -8.50 1.69
CA PRO A 371 -23.75 -8.43 0.47
C PRO A 371 -23.63 -7.05 -0.19
N GLU A 372 -23.88 -7.00 -1.49
CA GLU A 372 -24.06 -5.71 -2.16
C GLU A 372 -25.29 -5.01 -1.60
N GLY A 373 -25.07 -3.80 -1.07
CA GLY A 373 -26.16 -2.93 -0.58
C GLY A 373 -26.62 -2.00 -1.69
N ALA A 374 -27.92 -1.81 -1.82
CA ALA A 374 -28.43 -0.73 -2.65
C ALA A 374 -28.01 0.61 -2.02
N GLY A 375 -27.33 1.47 -2.78
CA GLY A 375 -27.09 2.85 -2.40
C GLY A 375 -28.34 3.68 -2.60
N GLU A 376 -28.49 4.73 -1.82
CA GLU A 376 -29.47 5.75 -2.20
C GLU A 376 -28.87 6.51 -3.41
N PRO A 377 -29.63 6.62 -4.52
CA PRO A 377 -29.17 7.43 -5.62
C PRO A 377 -29.01 8.88 -5.14
N GLY A 378 -27.83 9.46 -5.35
CA GLY A 378 -27.59 10.87 -5.04
C GLY A 378 -28.55 11.77 -5.82
N GLU A 379 -28.79 12.98 -5.33
CA GLU A 379 -29.54 13.97 -6.11
C GLU A 379 -28.77 14.23 -7.43
N PRO A 380 -29.47 14.23 -8.59
CA PRO A 380 -28.82 14.50 -9.87
C PRO A 380 -28.17 15.88 -9.87
N LEU A 381 -27.06 16.01 -10.56
CA LEU A 381 -26.39 17.29 -10.77
C LEU A 381 -27.24 18.19 -11.67
N SER A 382 -27.12 19.49 -11.51
CA SER A 382 -27.63 20.42 -12.52
C SER A 382 -26.69 20.41 -13.75
N MET A 383 -27.21 20.75 -14.93
CA MET A 383 -26.39 20.89 -16.15
C MET A 383 -25.22 21.86 -15.97
N GLU A 384 -25.36 22.88 -15.13
CA GLU A 384 -24.29 23.83 -14.82
C GLU A 384 -23.20 23.15 -13.97
N GLN A 385 -23.56 22.35 -12.98
CA GLN A 385 -22.61 21.60 -12.15
C GLN A 385 -21.88 20.52 -12.97
N GLU A 386 -22.59 19.81 -13.82
CA GLU A 386 -21.97 18.82 -14.73
C GLU A 386 -20.97 19.47 -15.68
N TRP A 387 -21.35 20.61 -16.27
CA TRP A 387 -20.48 21.34 -17.19
C TRP A 387 -19.23 21.91 -16.47
N ASP A 388 -19.43 22.53 -15.31
CA ASP A 388 -18.31 23.10 -14.53
C ASP A 388 -17.33 22.00 -14.09
N HIS A 389 -17.88 20.88 -13.58
CA HIS A 389 -17.06 19.73 -13.19
C HIS A 389 -16.24 19.17 -14.36
N ALA A 390 -16.87 18.90 -15.51
CA ALA A 390 -16.18 18.40 -16.69
C ALA A 390 -15.08 19.35 -17.18
N HIS A 391 -15.39 20.66 -17.20
CA HIS A 391 -14.41 21.67 -17.60
C HIS A 391 -13.21 21.74 -16.63
N ARG A 392 -13.45 21.62 -15.33
CA ARG A 392 -12.39 21.62 -14.31
C ARG A 392 -11.51 20.37 -14.39
N LEU A 393 -12.08 19.21 -14.72
CA LEU A 393 -11.31 17.99 -14.95
C LEU A 393 -10.44 18.14 -16.20
N GLU A 394 -10.97 18.66 -17.30
CA GLU A 394 -10.19 18.93 -18.53
C GLU A 394 -9.02 19.90 -18.25
N GLU A 395 -9.29 21.01 -17.57
CA GLU A 395 -8.24 21.97 -17.22
C GLU A 395 -7.19 21.38 -16.28
N GLY A 396 -7.59 20.60 -15.25
CA GLY A 396 -6.68 19.96 -14.32
C GLY A 396 -5.77 18.95 -15.02
N ALA A 397 -6.32 18.11 -15.89
CA ALA A 397 -5.55 17.16 -16.70
C ALA A 397 -4.55 17.90 -17.62
N ARG A 398 -4.97 19.01 -18.23
CA ARG A 398 -4.11 19.87 -19.07
C ARG A 398 -2.95 20.48 -18.28
N LEU A 399 -3.21 20.98 -17.07
CA LEU A 399 -2.18 21.54 -16.18
C LEU A 399 -1.17 20.48 -15.75
N ARG A 400 -1.64 19.27 -15.37
CA ARG A 400 -0.77 18.14 -15.03
C ARG A 400 0.08 17.72 -16.24
N ALA A 401 -0.49 17.57 -17.42
CA ALA A 401 0.24 17.22 -18.65
C ALA A 401 1.27 18.30 -19.01
N ALA A 402 0.96 19.59 -18.81
CA ALA A 402 1.92 20.66 -19.01
C ALA A 402 3.11 20.57 -18.04
N TYR A 403 2.87 20.20 -16.78
CA TYR A 403 3.95 19.93 -15.83
C TYR A 403 4.78 18.72 -16.24
N GLU A 404 4.14 17.60 -16.59
CA GLU A 404 4.82 16.38 -17.03
C GLU A 404 5.67 16.61 -18.30
N SER A 405 5.24 17.52 -19.17
CA SER A 405 6.02 17.89 -20.37
C SER A 405 7.36 18.59 -20.06
N THR A 406 7.58 18.99 -18.80
CA THR A 406 8.88 19.55 -18.35
C THR A 406 9.88 18.47 -17.92
N PHE A 407 9.47 17.22 -17.87
CA PHE A 407 10.34 16.11 -17.49
C PHE A 407 11.32 15.76 -18.61
N ALA A 408 12.36 14.99 -18.26
CA ALA A 408 13.34 14.56 -19.24
C ALA A 408 12.69 13.77 -20.39
N THR A 409 12.94 14.19 -21.61
CA THR A 409 12.51 13.48 -22.82
C THR A 409 13.47 12.35 -23.17
N GLN A 410 13.07 11.49 -24.09
CA GLN A 410 13.94 10.46 -24.64
C GLN A 410 15.19 11.09 -25.31
N GLN A 411 15.03 12.20 -25.99
CA GLN A 411 16.14 12.93 -26.62
C GLN A 411 17.13 13.46 -25.57
N ASP A 412 16.65 14.07 -24.48
CA ASP A 412 17.52 14.57 -23.39
C ASP A 412 18.38 13.44 -22.80
N ALA A 413 17.76 12.27 -22.63
CA ALA A 413 18.42 11.08 -22.12
C ALA A 413 19.48 10.51 -23.10
N GLU A 414 19.18 10.48 -24.40
CA GLU A 414 20.10 10.04 -25.45
C GLU A 414 21.30 11.00 -25.57
N GLU A 415 21.07 12.30 -25.54
CA GLU A 415 22.11 13.31 -25.55
C GLU A 415 23.01 13.20 -24.31
N LEU A 416 22.43 13.02 -23.12
CA LEU A 416 23.20 12.80 -21.90
C LEU A 416 24.03 11.52 -21.99
N ALA A 417 23.42 10.40 -22.36
CA ALA A 417 24.08 9.12 -22.48
C ALA A 417 25.26 9.16 -23.47
N ALA A 418 25.04 9.77 -24.65
CA ALA A 418 26.08 9.94 -25.65
C ALA A 418 27.24 10.79 -25.15
N SER A 419 26.95 11.88 -24.41
CA SER A 419 27.99 12.76 -23.85
C SER A 419 28.87 12.08 -22.78
N LEU A 420 28.30 11.06 -22.10
CA LEU A 420 28.96 10.32 -21.01
C LEU A 420 29.50 8.95 -21.45
N GLY A 421 29.21 8.51 -22.66
CA GLY A 421 29.58 7.17 -23.14
C GLY A 421 28.82 6.06 -22.45
N LEU A 422 27.60 6.32 -21.96
CA LEU A 422 26.74 5.37 -21.26
C LEU A 422 25.68 4.75 -22.20
N PRO A 423 25.08 3.58 -21.85
CA PRO A 423 24.02 2.97 -22.63
C PRO A 423 22.74 3.82 -22.62
N ALA A 424 22.31 4.30 -23.80
CA ALA A 424 21.19 5.24 -23.92
C ALA A 424 19.85 4.69 -23.37
N ALA A 425 19.53 3.42 -23.63
CA ALA A 425 18.29 2.81 -23.14
C ALA A 425 18.21 2.81 -21.59
N GLN A 426 19.30 2.45 -20.92
CA GLN A 426 19.33 2.38 -19.46
C GLN A 426 19.26 3.77 -18.81
N VAL A 427 19.96 4.74 -19.36
CA VAL A 427 19.88 6.15 -18.91
C VAL A 427 18.47 6.69 -19.17
N GLY A 428 17.88 6.37 -20.33
CA GLY A 428 16.54 6.78 -20.71
C GLY A 428 15.46 6.28 -19.75
N ASP A 429 15.50 5.00 -19.42
CA ASP A 429 14.54 4.41 -18.48
C ASP A 429 14.61 5.07 -17.09
N ILE A 430 15.82 5.26 -16.56
CA ILE A 430 16.01 5.88 -15.25
C ILE A 430 15.54 7.34 -15.24
N LEU A 431 15.93 8.15 -16.22
CA LEU A 431 15.53 9.57 -16.24
C LEU A 431 14.03 9.75 -16.43
N ARG A 432 13.41 8.94 -17.28
CA ARG A 432 11.94 8.93 -17.49
C ARG A 432 11.20 8.57 -16.19
N LEU A 433 11.69 7.57 -15.44
CA LEU A 433 11.08 7.12 -14.18
C LEU A 433 11.42 8.03 -13.00
N ALA A 434 12.52 8.79 -13.05
CA ALA A 434 12.85 9.82 -12.04
C ALA A 434 11.87 11.01 -12.08
N ARG A 435 11.06 11.13 -13.15
CA ARG A 435 9.99 12.13 -13.26
C ARG A 435 10.54 13.55 -13.00
N GLY A 436 9.87 14.34 -12.16
CA GLY A 436 10.32 15.70 -11.82
C GLY A 436 11.63 15.78 -11.03
N ASN A 437 12.23 14.65 -10.64
CA ASN A 437 13.55 14.59 -9.98
C ASN A 437 14.71 14.32 -10.96
N PHE A 438 14.43 14.26 -12.26
CA PHE A 438 15.41 13.90 -13.28
C PHE A 438 16.69 14.77 -13.26
N SER A 439 16.60 16.02 -12.82
CA SER A 439 17.74 16.92 -12.74
C SER A 439 18.78 16.48 -11.71
N GLU A 440 18.37 16.00 -10.53
CA GLU A 440 19.28 15.47 -9.49
C GLU A 440 20.03 14.24 -10.03
N VAL A 441 19.29 13.32 -10.69
CA VAL A 441 19.85 12.10 -11.27
C VAL A 441 20.81 12.43 -12.43
N ALA A 442 20.43 13.35 -13.32
CA ALA A 442 21.26 13.76 -14.45
C ALA A 442 22.54 14.50 -14.00
N SER A 443 22.44 15.34 -12.96
CA SER A 443 23.60 16.03 -12.37
C SER A 443 24.59 15.02 -11.77
N PHE A 444 24.08 14.06 -11.01
CA PHE A 444 24.92 12.99 -10.46
C PHE A 444 25.66 12.22 -11.56
N LEU A 445 24.98 11.81 -12.64
CA LEU A 445 25.63 11.14 -13.77
C LEU A 445 26.70 12.02 -14.44
N ARG A 446 26.42 13.32 -14.71
CA ARG A 446 27.35 14.25 -15.33
C ARG A 446 28.61 14.44 -14.50
N GLU A 447 28.47 14.60 -13.19
CA GLU A 447 29.59 14.89 -12.31
C GLU A 447 30.47 13.68 -12.00
N ARG A 448 29.86 12.47 -11.91
CA ARG A 448 30.57 11.30 -11.43
C ARG A 448 31.04 10.32 -12.50
N THR A 449 30.44 10.33 -13.71
CA THR A 449 30.80 9.36 -14.74
C THR A 449 32.23 9.57 -15.25
N ALA A 450 32.70 10.80 -15.35
CA ALA A 450 34.07 11.07 -15.83
C ALA A 450 35.15 10.47 -14.93
N GLU A 451 34.92 10.40 -13.62
CA GLU A 451 35.85 9.86 -12.63
C GLU A 451 35.66 8.35 -12.38
N PHE A 452 34.41 7.89 -12.36
CA PHE A 452 34.06 6.54 -11.92
C PHE A 452 33.50 5.64 -13.04
N GLY A 453 33.48 6.09 -14.30
CA GLY A 453 33.01 5.28 -15.43
C GLY A 453 31.52 4.90 -15.28
N GLU A 454 31.20 3.62 -15.36
CA GLU A 454 29.82 3.11 -15.28
C GLU A 454 29.24 3.02 -13.84
N TRP A 455 30.06 3.23 -12.81
CA TRP A 455 29.61 3.00 -11.42
C TRP A 455 28.43 3.87 -10.99
N PRO A 456 28.34 5.17 -11.38
CA PRO A 456 27.16 5.97 -11.10
C PRO A 456 25.88 5.35 -11.68
N LEU A 457 25.91 4.85 -12.92
CA LEU A 457 24.78 4.17 -13.54
C LEU A 457 24.40 2.87 -12.82
N ARG A 458 25.42 2.06 -12.44
CA ARG A 458 25.18 0.82 -11.69
C ARG A 458 24.59 1.07 -10.31
N LEU A 459 24.97 2.15 -9.63
CA LEU A 459 24.32 2.57 -8.39
C LEU A 459 22.83 2.88 -8.63
N LEU A 460 22.51 3.69 -9.62
CA LEU A 460 21.12 4.02 -9.96
C LEU A 460 20.31 2.78 -10.32
N GLN A 461 20.86 1.86 -11.09
CA GLN A 461 20.21 0.58 -11.44
C GLN A 461 19.93 -0.34 -10.24
N SER A 462 20.64 -0.16 -9.13
CA SER A 462 20.38 -0.90 -7.89
C SER A 462 19.21 -0.35 -7.07
N LEU A 463 18.69 0.83 -7.44
CA LEU A 463 17.59 1.53 -6.78
C LEU A 463 16.22 1.12 -7.36
N ARG A 464 15.15 1.50 -6.66
CA ARG A 464 13.77 1.32 -7.08
C ARG A 464 13.22 2.62 -7.69
N GLU A 465 12.10 2.52 -8.39
CA GLU A 465 11.47 3.67 -9.07
C GLU A 465 11.25 4.87 -8.15
N LYS A 466 10.64 4.68 -6.97
CA LYS A 466 10.41 5.78 -6.03
C LYS A 466 11.68 6.40 -5.47
N ASP A 467 12.79 5.66 -5.44
CA ASP A 467 14.07 6.21 -5.01
C ASP A 467 14.59 7.23 -6.02
N TRP A 468 14.40 6.98 -7.32
CA TRP A 468 14.79 7.96 -8.36
C TRP A 468 13.98 9.25 -8.27
N ILE A 469 12.74 9.18 -7.75
CA ILE A 469 11.84 10.35 -7.64
C ILE A 469 12.21 11.27 -6.47
N ASP A 470 12.87 10.75 -5.43
CA ASP A 470 13.14 11.53 -4.21
C ASP A 470 14.59 11.52 -3.71
N VAL A 471 15.49 10.74 -4.32
CA VAL A 471 16.91 10.76 -3.95
C VAL A 471 17.57 12.06 -4.41
N ARG A 472 18.47 12.58 -3.59
CA ARG A 472 19.27 13.77 -3.88
C ARG A 472 20.67 13.39 -4.34
N GLN A 473 21.31 14.28 -5.07
CA GLN A 473 22.67 14.08 -5.58
C GLN A 473 23.68 13.84 -4.46
N ASP A 474 23.62 14.60 -3.36
CA ASP A 474 24.52 14.46 -2.21
C ASP A 474 24.42 13.07 -1.56
N THR A 475 23.23 12.51 -1.52
CA THR A 475 22.96 11.14 -1.05
C THR A 475 23.57 10.10 -1.99
N LEU A 476 23.40 10.25 -3.30
CA LEU A 476 24.00 9.39 -4.31
C LEU A 476 25.53 9.44 -4.25
N ASP A 477 26.10 10.63 -4.04
CA ASP A 477 27.54 10.83 -3.87
C ASP A 477 28.10 10.08 -2.67
N ASP A 478 27.47 10.19 -1.48
CA ASP A 478 27.86 9.44 -0.29
C ASP A 478 27.88 7.94 -0.55
N HIS A 479 26.82 7.44 -1.20
CA HIS A 479 26.70 6.00 -1.47
C HIS A 479 27.70 5.51 -2.51
N LEU A 480 27.95 6.27 -3.56
CA LEU A 480 28.95 5.91 -4.56
C LEU A 480 30.36 5.89 -3.97
N LEU A 481 30.78 7.01 -3.40
CA LEU A 481 32.14 7.19 -2.89
C LEU A 481 32.43 6.25 -1.72
N GLY A 482 31.51 6.18 -0.75
CA GLY A 482 31.67 5.33 0.42
C GLY A 482 31.70 3.83 0.08
N SER A 483 30.95 3.38 -0.93
CA SER A 483 30.93 1.98 -1.35
C SER A 483 32.16 1.61 -2.15
N LEU A 484 32.59 2.46 -3.08
CA LEU A 484 33.79 2.20 -3.88
C LEU A 484 35.06 2.18 -3.02
N ALA A 485 35.11 2.99 -1.95
CA ALA A 485 36.25 2.99 -1.00
C ALA A 485 36.45 1.66 -0.27
N VAL A 486 35.38 0.83 -0.14
CA VAL A 486 35.44 -0.45 0.59
C VAL A 486 35.21 -1.67 -0.31
N ARG A 487 35.19 -1.49 -1.64
CA ARG A 487 34.89 -2.56 -2.60
C ARG A 487 35.87 -3.74 -2.52
N GLY A 488 37.18 -3.45 -2.38
CA GLY A 488 38.21 -4.51 -2.40
C GLY A 488 38.13 -5.36 -3.67
N ASP A 489 38.25 -6.68 -3.49
CA ASP A 489 38.18 -7.68 -4.56
C ASP A 489 36.80 -8.32 -4.73
N LEU A 490 35.74 -7.70 -4.20
CA LEU A 490 34.38 -8.24 -4.32
C LEU A 490 33.94 -8.30 -5.80
N PRO A 491 33.41 -9.44 -6.26
CA PRO A 491 32.86 -9.56 -7.60
C PRO A 491 31.60 -8.69 -7.75
N ASP A 492 31.29 -8.25 -8.98
CA ASP A 492 30.23 -7.29 -9.24
C ASP A 492 28.84 -7.82 -8.87
N ASP A 493 28.59 -9.11 -9.03
CA ASP A 493 27.34 -9.78 -8.68
C ASP A 493 27.09 -9.87 -7.16
N GLU A 494 28.11 -9.67 -6.34
CA GLU A 494 28.01 -9.51 -4.89
C GLU A 494 28.08 -8.03 -4.49
N PHE A 495 28.98 -7.28 -5.10
CA PHE A 495 29.19 -5.88 -4.75
C PHE A 495 27.96 -5.01 -5.04
N VAL A 496 27.39 -5.12 -6.26
CA VAL A 496 26.28 -4.23 -6.66
C VAL A 496 25.04 -4.42 -5.78
N PRO A 497 24.47 -5.63 -5.63
CA PRO A 497 23.22 -5.79 -4.86
C PRO A 497 23.41 -5.72 -3.34
N TYR A 498 24.59 -6.06 -2.83
CA TYR A 498 24.76 -6.31 -1.39
C TYR A 498 25.72 -5.36 -0.68
N VAL A 499 26.40 -4.46 -1.43
CA VAL A 499 27.29 -3.44 -0.88
C VAL A 499 26.95 -2.08 -1.49
N LEU A 500 26.98 -1.94 -2.83
CA LEU A 500 26.74 -0.66 -3.52
C LEU A 500 25.30 -0.16 -3.30
N CYS A 501 24.30 -1.04 -3.44
CA CYS A 501 22.90 -0.69 -3.25
C CYS A 501 22.64 -0.14 -1.84
N PRO A 502 22.12 1.09 -1.68
CA PRO A 502 21.80 1.64 -0.37
C PRO A 502 20.48 1.14 0.21
N ARG A 503 19.52 0.79 -0.64
CA ARG A 503 18.17 0.35 -0.25
C ARG A 503 18.21 -1.00 0.48
N VAL A 504 17.61 -1.04 1.68
CA VAL A 504 17.49 -2.28 2.46
C VAL A 504 16.04 -2.78 2.44
N LEU A 505 15.06 -1.95 2.81
CA LEU A 505 13.64 -2.32 2.87
C LEU A 505 12.73 -1.19 2.33
N ASN A 506 12.08 -0.43 3.20
CA ASN A 506 11.16 0.66 2.86
C ASN A 506 11.49 1.97 3.60
N GLU A 507 12.71 2.10 4.10
CA GLU A 507 13.23 3.31 4.74
C GLU A 507 13.45 4.43 3.71
N MET A 508 13.53 5.68 4.14
CA MET A 508 14.04 6.76 3.30
C MET A 508 15.56 6.59 3.12
N ILE A 509 16.05 6.68 1.88
CA ILE A 509 17.49 6.64 1.62
C ILE A 509 18.11 7.98 2.05
N VAL A 510 19.09 7.90 2.94
CA VAL A 510 19.85 9.04 3.47
C VAL A 510 21.35 8.78 3.32
N PRO A 511 22.21 9.80 3.31
CA PRO A 511 23.66 9.62 3.35
C PRO A 511 24.03 8.88 4.65
N TYR A 512 24.59 7.68 4.54
CA TYR A 512 24.97 6.91 5.73
C TYR A 512 26.37 6.27 5.67
N ARG A 513 26.98 6.19 4.47
CA ARG A 513 28.24 5.47 4.30
C ARG A 513 29.37 6.09 5.09
N GLN A 514 29.62 7.38 4.88
CA GLN A 514 30.71 8.08 5.57
C GLN A 514 30.44 8.18 7.07
N ILE A 515 29.17 8.32 7.46
CA ILE A 515 28.78 8.35 8.89
C ILE A 515 29.19 7.05 9.56
N PHE A 516 28.83 5.89 9.01
CA PHE A 516 29.16 4.61 9.62
C PHE A 516 30.63 4.22 9.48
N GLN A 517 31.31 4.65 8.42
CA GLN A 517 32.76 4.48 8.30
C GLN A 517 33.53 5.26 9.36
N GLY A 518 32.99 6.40 9.83
CA GLY A 518 33.59 7.21 10.89
C GLY A 518 33.02 6.98 12.30
N ALA A 519 31.98 6.14 12.46
CA ALA A 519 31.30 5.97 13.74
C ALA A 519 32.00 5.05 14.75
N PHE A 520 32.95 4.26 14.31
CA PHE A 520 33.59 3.21 15.11
C PHE A 520 35.09 3.40 15.21
N ALA A 521 35.68 2.95 16.32
CA ALA A 521 37.13 2.94 16.46
C ALA A 521 37.75 1.92 15.49
N GLU A 522 39.01 2.15 15.06
CA GLU A 522 39.71 1.31 14.11
C GLU A 522 39.70 -0.18 14.52
N GLN A 523 39.87 -0.46 15.82
CA GLN A 523 39.85 -1.81 16.36
C GLN A 523 38.47 -2.47 16.21
N GLU A 524 37.39 -1.70 16.37
CA GLU A 524 36.00 -2.18 16.17
C GLU A 524 35.76 -2.48 14.68
N LEU A 525 36.21 -1.59 13.79
CA LEU A 525 36.09 -1.78 12.34
C LEU A 525 36.78 -3.07 11.86
N VAL A 526 37.99 -3.33 12.36
CA VAL A 526 38.71 -4.57 12.03
C VAL A 526 37.95 -5.79 12.55
N THR A 527 37.42 -5.72 13.77
CA THR A 527 36.66 -6.82 14.37
C THR A 527 35.36 -7.10 13.62
N PHE A 528 34.59 -6.04 13.29
CA PHE A 528 33.32 -6.19 12.56
C PHE A 528 33.51 -6.74 11.15
N ARG A 529 34.59 -6.35 10.46
CA ARG A 529 34.92 -6.93 9.15
C ARG A 529 35.34 -8.41 9.22
N SER A 530 36.02 -8.83 10.28
CA SER A 530 36.41 -10.21 10.45
C SER A 530 35.30 -11.11 10.95
N ASP A 531 34.41 -10.59 11.78
CA ASP A 531 33.24 -11.29 12.34
C ASP A 531 32.07 -10.35 12.52
N PRO A 532 31.15 -10.21 11.53
CA PRO A 532 29.98 -9.36 11.60
C PRO A 532 28.97 -9.74 12.70
N SER A 533 29.06 -10.97 13.24
CA SER A 533 28.23 -11.36 14.39
C SER A 533 28.57 -10.55 15.65
N VAL A 534 29.80 -10.03 15.75
CA VAL A 534 30.21 -9.13 16.84
C VAL A 534 29.51 -7.78 16.71
N LEU A 535 29.33 -7.25 15.46
CA LEU A 535 28.56 -6.05 15.22
C LEU A 535 27.09 -6.23 15.66
N ALA A 536 26.50 -7.39 15.34
CA ALA A 536 25.13 -7.67 15.74
C ALA A 536 24.95 -7.62 17.27
N ARG A 537 25.84 -8.27 18.02
CA ARG A 537 25.86 -8.20 19.49
C ARG A 537 26.09 -6.78 19.99
N TRP A 538 27.03 -6.06 19.37
CA TRP A 538 27.33 -4.66 19.71
C TRP A 538 26.09 -3.75 19.57
N LEU A 539 25.30 -3.96 18.49
CA LEU A 539 24.03 -3.25 18.26
C LEU A 539 22.96 -3.68 19.27
N SER A 540 22.75 -4.98 19.47
CA SER A 540 21.78 -5.53 20.45
C SER A 540 22.03 -5.02 21.87
N ASP A 541 23.28 -4.89 22.30
CA ASP A 541 23.65 -4.40 23.62
C ASP A 541 23.37 -2.90 23.83
N ARG A 542 23.25 -2.12 22.75
CA ARG A 542 23.18 -0.66 22.75
C ARG A 542 21.90 -0.07 22.20
N HIS A 543 21.10 -0.86 21.53
CA HIS A 543 19.84 -0.44 20.93
C HIS A 543 18.68 -1.21 21.53
N THR A 544 17.56 -0.53 21.71
CA THR A 544 16.34 -1.11 22.28
C THR A 544 15.26 -1.17 21.23
N GLU A 545 14.66 -2.35 21.06
CA GLU A 545 13.50 -2.52 20.20
C GLU A 545 12.28 -1.83 20.81
N ARG A 546 11.53 -1.11 19.96
CA ARG A 546 10.25 -0.48 20.31
C ARG A 546 9.35 -0.43 19.07
N GLU A 547 8.25 -1.13 19.12
CA GLU A 547 7.22 -1.14 18.08
C GLU A 547 6.09 -0.18 18.44
N ASP A 548 6.04 0.99 17.79
CA ASP A 548 4.98 1.98 17.99
C ASP A 548 3.90 1.91 16.91
N LEU A 549 4.25 1.38 15.74
CA LEU A 549 3.41 1.40 14.55
C LEU A 549 3.25 -0.01 13.96
N PRO A 550 2.61 -0.94 14.69
CA PRO A 550 2.40 -2.29 14.20
C PRO A 550 1.63 -2.26 12.87
N ASN A 551 1.93 -3.19 11.99
CA ASN A 551 1.34 -3.35 10.66
C ASN A 551 1.64 -2.22 9.66
N LEU A 552 2.43 -1.21 9.99
CA LEU A 552 2.88 -0.20 9.04
C LEU A 552 4.19 -0.62 8.35
N LYS A 553 4.28 -0.26 7.07
CA LYS A 553 5.43 -0.63 6.21
C LYS A 553 6.58 0.38 6.26
N GLY A 554 6.35 1.61 6.73
CA GLY A 554 7.39 2.62 6.90
C GLY A 554 8.37 2.24 8.00
N LYS A 555 9.66 2.47 7.74
CA LYS A 555 10.75 2.15 8.65
C LYS A 555 11.64 3.37 8.87
N GLY A 556 12.24 3.46 10.06
CA GLY A 556 13.23 4.48 10.37
C GLY A 556 14.48 4.33 9.49
N ASN A 557 15.09 5.46 9.14
CA ASN A 557 16.34 5.43 8.40
C ASN A 557 17.51 4.94 9.28
N PRO A 558 18.58 4.38 8.70
CA PRO A 558 19.63 3.76 9.50
C PRO A 558 20.40 4.75 10.37
N VAL A 559 20.57 6.01 9.95
CA VAL A 559 21.32 7.02 10.71
C VAL A 559 20.53 7.48 11.93
N GLY A 560 19.27 7.80 11.72
CA GLY A 560 18.38 8.24 12.81
C GLY A 560 18.19 7.16 13.86
N THR A 561 17.89 5.93 13.42
CA THR A 561 17.73 4.76 14.30
C THR A 561 19.00 4.49 15.12
N TYR A 562 20.18 4.56 14.48
CA TYR A 562 21.48 4.41 15.15
C TYR A 562 21.73 5.50 16.21
N LYS A 563 21.48 6.77 15.88
CA LYS A 563 21.65 7.90 16.79
C LYS A 563 20.69 7.84 17.99
N LEU A 564 19.42 7.52 17.72
CA LEU A 564 18.39 7.41 18.74
C LEU A 564 18.61 6.21 19.67
N LYS A 565 19.31 5.18 19.19
CA LYS A 565 19.52 3.88 19.85
C LYS A 565 18.21 3.14 20.15
N ARG A 566 17.19 3.41 19.35
CA ARG A 566 15.86 2.79 19.44
C ARG A 566 15.23 2.72 18.05
N GLY A 567 14.42 1.67 17.84
CA GLY A 567 13.64 1.50 16.60
C GLY A 567 12.80 0.24 16.67
N ASP A 568 11.88 0.08 15.75
CA ASP A 568 11.23 -1.21 15.54
C ASP A 568 12.24 -2.26 15.02
N ALA A 569 11.90 -3.54 15.12
CA ALA A 569 12.80 -4.64 14.73
C ALA A 569 13.33 -4.45 13.29
N GLY A 570 12.47 -4.10 12.32
CA GLY A 570 12.90 -3.89 10.94
C GLY A 570 13.84 -2.69 10.78
N SER A 571 13.66 -1.62 11.55
CA SER A 571 14.56 -0.46 11.53
C SER A 571 15.94 -0.81 12.11
N LEU A 572 16.00 -1.64 13.16
CA LEU A 572 17.25 -2.15 13.71
C LEU A 572 17.96 -3.10 12.71
N ASP A 573 17.22 -3.95 12.02
CA ASP A 573 17.74 -4.83 10.97
C ASP A 573 18.35 -4.01 9.80
N ILE A 574 17.70 -2.88 9.44
CA ILE A 574 18.22 -1.93 8.45
C ILE A 574 19.54 -1.33 8.92
N VAL A 575 19.69 -0.95 10.20
CA VAL A 575 20.96 -0.43 10.74
C VAL A 575 22.06 -1.45 10.56
N PHE A 576 21.84 -2.70 10.94
CA PHE A 576 22.84 -3.76 10.79
C PHE A 576 23.30 -3.92 9.33
N VAL A 577 22.36 -4.04 8.40
CA VAL A 577 22.66 -4.19 6.98
C VAL A 577 23.41 -2.96 6.44
N ALA A 578 22.96 -1.74 6.80
CA ALA A 578 23.59 -0.50 6.36
C ALA A 578 25.03 -0.35 6.88
N VAL A 579 25.28 -0.70 8.15
CA VAL A 579 26.65 -0.70 8.72
C VAL A 579 27.52 -1.73 8.00
N CYS A 580 27.05 -2.99 7.84
CA CYS A 580 27.79 -4.02 7.10
C CYS A 580 28.19 -3.54 5.70
N ARG A 581 27.24 -3.05 4.92
CA ARG A 581 27.50 -2.50 3.58
C ARG A 581 28.47 -1.34 3.58
N SER A 582 28.43 -0.47 4.61
CA SER A 582 29.36 0.65 4.75
C SER A 582 30.81 0.19 5.06
N LEU A 583 30.96 -1.01 5.60
CA LEU A 583 32.25 -1.63 5.89
C LEU A 583 32.75 -2.57 4.78
N GLY A 584 32.02 -2.69 3.66
CA GLY A 584 32.35 -3.57 2.54
C GLY A 584 31.96 -5.03 2.77
N ILE A 585 31.08 -5.30 3.72
CA ILE A 585 30.56 -6.63 4.02
C ILE A 585 29.24 -6.82 3.26
N PRO A 586 29.14 -7.80 2.32
CA PRO A 586 27.89 -8.10 1.66
C PRO A 586 26.81 -8.48 2.67
N ALA A 587 25.70 -7.71 2.69
CA ALA A 587 24.60 -7.89 3.63
C ALA A 587 23.25 -7.60 2.98
N ARG A 588 22.20 -8.28 3.48
CA ARG A 588 20.83 -8.16 2.99
C ARG A 588 19.81 -8.53 4.06
N LEU A 589 18.56 -8.29 3.79
CA LEU A 589 17.48 -9.03 4.45
C LEU A 589 17.21 -10.32 3.66
N HIS A 590 16.96 -11.43 4.36
CA HIS A 590 16.54 -12.68 3.73
C HIS A 590 15.32 -12.44 2.84
N PRO A 591 15.32 -12.84 1.57
CA PRO A 591 14.29 -12.43 0.62
C PRO A 591 12.87 -12.83 1.03
N ASN A 592 12.69 -13.95 1.73
CA ASN A 592 11.38 -14.49 2.06
C ASN A 592 10.96 -14.22 3.52
N GLU A 593 11.91 -14.11 4.44
CA GLU A 593 11.65 -13.98 5.88
C GLU A 593 11.99 -12.62 6.45
N LEU A 594 12.70 -11.77 5.67
CA LEU A 594 13.18 -10.44 6.05
C LEU A 594 14.08 -10.43 7.29
N LYS A 595 14.79 -11.54 7.59
CA LYS A 595 15.83 -11.59 8.62
C LYS A 595 17.12 -10.96 8.10
N PRO A 596 17.89 -10.23 8.92
CA PRO A 596 19.18 -9.70 8.49
C PRO A 596 20.20 -10.81 8.28
N GLN A 597 20.93 -10.71 7.17
CA GLN A 597 21.99 -11.67 6.77
C GLN A 597 23.26 -10.95 6.35
N TYR A 598 24.40 -11.55 6.61
CA TYR A 598 25.68 -11.19 6.02
C TYR A 598 26.33 -12.38 5.33
N LYS A 599 27.20 -12.12 4.36
CA LYS A 599 27.93 -13.16 3.65
C LYS A 599 29.32 -13.36 4.26
N ALA A 600 29.65 -14.60 4.60
CA ALA A 600 30.98 -14.99 5.07
C ALA A 600 31.35 -16.35 4.47
N GLU A 601 32.58 -16.47 3.98
CA GLU A 601 33.11 -17.71 3.38
C GLU A 601 32.25 -18.25 2.22
N GLY A 602 31.61 -17.35 1.48
CA GLY A 602 30.71 -17.67 0.37
C GLY A 602 29.27 -17.99 0.75
N GLU A 603 28.94 -18.10 2.06
CA GLU A 603 27.63 -18.50 2.56
C GLU A 603 26.90 -17.34 3.26
N TRP A 604 25.56 -17.29 3.11
CA TRP A 604 24.70 -16.37 3.85
C TRP A 604 24.47 -16.87 5.27
N ARG A 605 24.71 -16.00 6.26
CA ARG A 605 24.52 -16.28 7.69
C ARG A 605 23.47 -15.38 8.28
N ASP A 606 22.46 -15.96 8.92
CA ASP A 606 21.39 -15.23 9.61
C ASP A 606 21.93 -14.58 10.87
N VAL A 607 21.32 -13.44 11.24
CA VAL A 607 21.62 -12.70 12.45
C VAL A 607 20.32 -12.41 13.20
N ALA A 608 20.35 -12.48 14.51
CA ALA A 608 19.27 -12.03 15.38
C ALA A 608 19.72 -10.81 16.17
N LEU A 609 18.97 -9.72 16.09
CA LEU A 609 19.23 -8.47 16.82
C LEU A 609 18.34 -8.33 18.07
N SER A 610 17.25 -9.10 18.18
CA SER A 610 16.40 -9.07 19.37
C SER A 610 16.95 -9.95 20.46
N THR A 611 16.87 -9.47 21.71
CA THR A 611 17.36 -10.17 22.90
C THR A 611 16.61 -11.48 23.21
N ASN A 612 15.47 -11.70 22.58
CA ASN A 612 14.65 -12.91 22.75
C ASN A 612 15.07 -14.07 21.83
N SER A 613 15.96 -13.83 20.87
CA SER A 613 16.43 -14.86 19.94
C SER A 613 17.97 -15.03 20.00
N MET A 614 18.50 -15.35 21.16
CA MET A 614 19.95 -15.50 21.43
C MET A 614 20.57 -16.80 20.86
N GLN A 615 20.05 -17.40 19.82
CA GLN A 615 20.77 -18.43 19.09
C GLN A 615 20.94 -18.00 17.63
N PRO A 616 22.17 -17.91 17.10
CA PRO A 616 22.36 -17.96 15.66
C PRO A 616 21.74 -19.29 15.24
N LEU A 617 20.64 -19.24 14.49
CA LEU A 617 20.03 -20.43 13.90
C LEU A 617 20.96 -20.95 12.79
N LEU A 618 22.07 -21.57 13.19
CA LEU A 618 22.86 -22.50 12.37
C LEU A 618 22.10 -23.84 12.28
N GLY A 619 20.79 -23.75 12.01
CA GLY A 619 19.95 -24.90 11.77
C GLY A 619 20.10 -25.36 10.33
N VAL A 620 20.23 -26.65 10.12
CA VAL A 620 20.11 -27.24 8.79
C VAL A 620 18.69 -26.96 8.32
N LYS A 621 18.54 -26.17 7.25
CA LYS A 621 17.23 -25.87 6.66
C LYS A 621 16.66 -27.12 6.02
N GLY A 622 15.34 -27.18 5.91
CA GLY A 622 14.62 -28.11 5.08
C GLY A 622 14.19 -27.47 3.76
N SER A 623 13.34 -28.15 3.02
CA SER A 623 12.74 -27.60 1.80
C SER A 623 11.27 -28.01 1.66
N ILE A 624 10.51 -27.20 0.94
CA ILE A 624 9.13 -27.46 0.54
C ILE A 624 9.10 -27.64 -0.97
N ARG A 625 8.54 -28.75 -1.44
CA ARG A 625 8.26 -28.95 -2.86
C ARG A 625 6.75 -29.04 -3.07
N LEU A 626 6.22 -28.12 -3.88
CA LEU A 626 4.82 -28.09 -4.24
C LEU A 626 4.57 -29.07 -5.40
N LEU A 627 3.64 -29.98 -5.21
CA LEU A 627 3.25 -30.98 -6.20
C LEU A 627 1.96 -30.54 -6.90
N ARG A 628 1.86 -30.84 -8.21
CA ARG A 628 0.63 -30.63 -8.98
C ARG A 628 -0.48 -31.51 -8.43
N ASP A 629 -1.70 -30.97 -8.38
CA ASP A 629 -2.88 -31.76 -8.08
C ASP A 629 -3.05 -32.88 -9.13
N PRO A 630 -3.02 -34.15 -8.74
CA PRO A 630 -3.18 -35.24 -9.68
C PRO A 630 -4.59 -35.30 -10.31
N ALA A 631 -5.57 -34.63 -9.71
CA ALA A 631 -6.94 -34.52 -10.21
C ALA A 631 -7.15 -33.25 -11.08
N ALA A 632 -6.11 -32.42 -11.23
CA ALA A 632 -6.22 -31.17 -12.01
C ALA A 632 -6.48 -31.48 -13.50
N THR A 633 -7.53 -30.90 -14.04
CA THR A 633 -7.84 -30.90 -15.46
C THR A 633 -7.16 -29.73 -16.18
N ALA A 634 -7.21 -29.68 -17.51
CA ALA A 634 -6.68 -28.56 -18.31
C ALA A 634 -7.32 -27.19 -17.94
N ALA A 635 -8.46 -27.17 -17.25
CA ALA A 635 -9.13 -25.97 -16.74
C ALA A 635 -8.71 -25.59 -15.31
N ALA A 636 -7.68 -26.24 -14.76
CA ALA A 636 -7.22 -25.98 -13.40
C ALA A 636 -6.68 -24.55 -13.24
N THR A 637 -6.87 -23.97 -12.05
CA THR A 637 -6.33 -22.67 -11.70
C THR A 637 -4.79 -22.73 -11.71
N GLU A 638 -4.15 -21.90 -12.52
CA GLU A 638 -2.69 -21.75 -12.50
C GLU A 638 -2.25 -21.10 -11.19
N PRO A 639 -1.25 -21.65 -10.49
CA PRO A 639 -0.78 -21.08 -9.24
C PRO A 639 -0.07 -19.74 -9.46
N SER A 640 -0.43 -18.76 -8.63
CA SER A 640 0.18 -17.44 -8.62
C SER A 640 0.33 -16.99 -7.17
N TYR A 641 1.57 -16.78 -6.72
CA TYR A 641 1.85 -16.41 -5.34
C TYR A 641 1.26 -15.04 -4.99
N ALA A 642 0.68 -14.92 -3.79
CA ALA A 642 -0.04 -13.75 -3.31
C ALA A 642 -1.29 -13.35 -4.12
N GLU A 643 -1.70 -14.17 -5.10
CA GLU A 643 -2.98 -14.02 -5.80
C GLU A 643 -3.96 -15.13 -5.41
N ASN A 644 -3.52 -16.39 -5.51
CA ASN A 644 -4.39 -17.53 -5.25
C ASN A 644 -3.78 -18.60 -4.34
N PHE A 645 -2.50 -18.44 -3.95
CA PHE A 645 -1.91 -19.24 -2.87
C PHE A 645 -0.81 -18.47 -2.14
N THR A 646 -0.60 -18.83 -0.87
CA THR A 646 0.51 -18.36 -0.03
C THR A 646 1.00 -19.47 0.90
N LEU A 647 2.25 -19.32 1.36
CA LEU A 647 2.84 -20.11 2.44
C LEU A 647 3.00 -19.23 3.68
N ALA A 648 2.61 -19.73 4.83
CA ALA A 648 2.79 -19.06 6.11
C ALA A 648 3.43 -20.01 7.14
N ARG A 649 4.34 -19.49 7.98
CA ARG A 649 4.95 -20.22 9.07
C ARG A 649 4.31 -19.83 10.40
N LEU A 650 4.10 -20.80 11.28
CA LEU A 650 3.64 -20.58 12.65
C LEU A 650 4.79 -20.03 13.48
N GLU A 651 4.59 -18.84 14.04
CA GLU A 651 5.54 -18.19 14.94
C GLU A 651 5.31 -18.60 16.41
N GLU A 652 6.29 -18.32 17.27
CA GLU A 652 6.23 -18.64 18.71
C GLU A 652 5.06 -17.99 19.44
N ASN A 653 4.57 -16.85 18.94
CA ASN A 653 3.40 -16.16 19.48
C ASN A 653 2.06 -16.84 19.16
N GLY A 654 2.06 -17.94 18.43
CA GLY A 654 0.84 -18.70 18.06
C GLY A 654 0.15 -18.21 16.78
N PHE A 655 0.70 -17.26 16.06
CA PHE A 655 0.15 -16.73 14.81
C PHE A 655 0.96 -17.14 13.58
N TYR A 656 0.31 -17.20 12.42
CA TYR A 656 0.96 -17.47 11.15
C TYR A 656 1.51 -16.19 10.54
N LYS A 657 2.79 -16.23 10.14
CA LYS A 657 3.45 -15.18 9.37
C LYS A 657 3.55 -15.63 7.92
N THR A 658 2.87 -14.92 7.02
CA THR A 658 2.97 -15.17 5.58
C THR A 658 4.39 -14.87 5.09
N LEU A 659 4.98 -15.81 4.35
CA LEU A 659 6.30 -15.68 3.75
C LEU A 659 6.22 -14.81 2.50
N ILE A 660 7.32 -14.14 2.17
CA ILE A 660 7.41 -13.25 1.02
C ILE A 660 8.09 -14.01 -0.12
N TYR A 661 7.39 -14.13 -1.24
CA TYR A 661 7.95 -14.58 -2.51
C TYR A 661 7.63 -13.54 -3.58
N PRO A 662 8.39 -13.47 -4.68
CA PRO A 662 8.06 -12.56 -5.77
C PRO A 662 6.60 -12.73 -6.20
N PRO A 663 5.86 -11.65 -6.40
CA PRO A 663 4.49 -11.73 -6.93
C PRO A 663 4.50 -12.46 -8.27
N LYS A 664 3.46 -13.27 -8.50
CA LYS A 664 3.32 -14.08 -9.71
C LYS A 664 4.44 -15.12 -9.91
N TYR A 665 5.08 -15.56 -8.82
CA TYR A 665 5.98 -16.71 -8.86
C TYR A 665 5.21 -17.93 -9.41
N GLY A 666 5.44 -18.25 -10.70
CA GLY A 666 4.63 -19.21 -11.46
C GLY A 666 5.25 -20.58 -11.61
N ASP A 667 6.59 -20.68 -11.55
CA ASP A 667 7.30 -21.95 -11.68
C ASP A 667 7.51 -22.63 -10.33
N VAL A 668 6.40 -22.78 -9.60
CA VAL A 668 6.43 -23.25 -8.20
C VAL A 668 6.65 -24.76 -8.08
N TYR A 669 6.40 -25.51 -9.18
CA TYR A 669 6.50 -26.97 -9.15
C TYR A 669 7.88 -27.52 -9.40
N ASP A 670 8.78 -26.76 -10.03
CA ASP A 670 10.05 -27.27 -10.52
C ASP A 670 11.22 -27.06 -9.54
N LYS A 671 11.04 -26.24 -8.49
CA LYS A 671 12.10 -25.89 -7.54
C LYS A 671 11.63 -26.05 -6.10
N PRO A 672 12.30 -26.88 -5.28
CA PRO A 672 12.08 -26.88 -3.85
C PRO A 672 12.38 -25.50 -3.26
N LEU A 673 11.47 -25.00 -2.43
CA LEU A 673 11.59 -23.75 -1.69
C LEU A 673 12.35 -24.05 -0.39
N GLU A 674 13.50 -23.41 -0.18
CA GLU A 674 14.22 -23.50 1.09
C GLU A 674 13.32 -22.97 2.22
N ALA A 675 13.25 -23.67 3.33
CA ALA A 675 12.39 -23.35 4.45
C ALA A 675 13.03 -23.71 5.79
N GLU A 676 12.83 -22.89 6.81
CA GLU A 676 13.22 -23.20 8.18
C GLU A 676 12.41 -24.39 8.72
N PRO A 677 12.98 -25.23 9.57
CA PRO A 677 12.20 -26.25 10.27
C PRO A 677 11.09 -25.62 11.08
N GLY A 678 9.89 -26.17 11.03
CA GLY A 678 8.75 -25.62 11.73
C GLY A 678 7.39 -26.07 11.18
N SER A 679 6.37 -25.40 11.65
CA SER A 679 4.97 -25.63 11.27
C SER A 679 4.50 -24.64 10.22
N TYR A 680 3.90 -25.12 9.15
CA TYR A 680 3.51 -24.32 7.99
C TYR A 680 2.04 -24.49 7.63
N ARG A 681 1.52 -23.45 6.98
CA ARG A 681 0.17 -23.46 6.38
C ARG A 681 0.30 -23.04 4.91
N LEU A 682 -0.15 -23.88 3.99
CA LEU A 682 -0.43 -23.52 2.62
C LEU A 682 -1.89 -23.06 2.55
N THR A 683 -2.11 -21.84 2.12
CA THR A 683 -3.45 -21.30 1.87
C THR A 683 -3.67 -21.21 0.37
N THR A 684 -4.73 -21.80 -0.15
CA THR A 684 -5.19 -21.63 -1.53
C THR A 684 -6.61 -21.06 -1.52
N GLY A 685 -6.98 -20.33 -2.58
CA GLY A 685 -8.34 -19.80 -2.68
C GLY A 685 -8.78 -19.53 -4.12
N VAL A 686 -10.08 -19.70 -4.31
CA VAL A 686 -10.75 -19.34 -5.56
C VAL A 686 -11.88 -18.38 -5.22
N ARG A 687 -11.80 -17.15 -5.77
CA ARG A 687 -12.83 -16.14 -5.55
C ARG A 687 -13.94 -16.32 -6.59
N LEU A 688 -15.17 -16.36 -6.11
CA LEU A 688 -16.38 -16.42 -6.93
C LEU A 688 -16.83 -15.01 -7.38
N PRO A 689 -17.70 -14.92 -8.40
CA PRO A 689 -18.17 -13.61 -8.90
C PRO A 689 -18.87 -12.72 -7.86
N ASP A 690 -19.55 -13.32 -6.87
CA ASP A 690 -20.19 -12.60 -5.76
C ASP A 690 -19.18 -12.09 -4.69
N GLY A 691 -17.89 -12.44 -4.87
CA GLY A 691 -16.81 -12.12 -3.95
C GLY A 691 -16.55 -13.20 -2.90
N THR A 692 -17.40 -14.23 -2.78
CA THR A 692 -17.16 -15.37 -1.89
C THR A 692 -15.85 -16.08 -2.26
N VAL A 693 -15.04 -16.43 -1.25
CA VAL A 693 -13.80 -17.19 -1.49
C VAL A 693 -13.95 -18.62 -1.00
N LEU A 694 -13.66 -19.55 -1.87
CA LEU A 694 -13.50 -20.96 -1.54
C LEU A 694 -12.04 -21.20 -1.14
N ALA A 695 -11.75 -21.04 0.16
CA ALA A 695 -10.41 -21.19 0.72
C ALA A 695 -10.14 -22.64 1.14
N ARG A 696 -8.87 -23.05 1.01
CA ARG A 696 -8.34 -24.32 1.52
C ARG A 696 -7.06 -24.07 2.31
N LEU A 697 -6.99 -24.62 3.50
CA LEU A 697 -5.85 -24.55 4.41
C LEU A 697 -5.23 -25.94 4.55
N THR A 698 -3.99 -26.10 4.13
CA THR A 698 -3.25 -27.36 4.28
C THR A 698 -2.10 -27.13 5.26
N TYR A 699 -2.11 -27.85 6.38
CA TYR A 699 -1.12 -27.76 7.46
C TYR A 699 -0.11 -28.89 7.37
N PHE A 700 1.19 -28.55 7.47
CA PHE A 700 2.28 -29.49 7.38
C PHE A 700 3.51 -29.01 8.17
N SER A 701 4.48 -29.88 8.39
CA SER A 701 5.72 -29.56 9.10
C SER A 701 6.94 -29.76 8.19
N VAL A 702 7.91 -28.89 8.31
CA VAL A 702 9.21 -28.99 7.65
C VAL A 702 10.24 -29.44 8.68
N GLN A 703 11.00 -30.48 8.37
CA GLN A 703 12.09 -30.99 9.19
C GLN A 703 13.44 -30.55 8.64
N ALA A 704 14.42 -30.41 9.55
CA ALA A 704 15.80 -30.04 9.17
C ALA A 704 16.41 -31.09 8.23
N GLY A 705 16.96 -30.65 7.09
CA GLY A 705 17.62 -31.51 6.11
C GLY A 705 16.69 -32.37 5.25
N GLU A 706 15.38 -32.24 5.42
CA GLU A 706 14.39 -33.03 4.67
C GLU A 706 13.65 -32.17 3.63
N ASN A 707 13.17 -32.83 2.56
CA ASN A 707 12.26 -32.24 1.62
C ASN A 707 10.83 -32.64 1.96
N THR A 708 9.94 -31.69 2.13
CA THR A 708 8.53 -31.89 2.41
C THR A 708 7.72 -31.69 1.14
N ASP A 709 7.08 -32.74 0.64
CA ASP A 709 6.21 -32.70 -0.51
C ASP A 709 4.80 -32.29 -0.08
N VAL A 710 4.22 -31.28 -0.72
CA VAL A 710 2.88 -30.75 -0.42
C VAL A 710 2.09 -30.60 -1.71
N GLU A 711 0.91 -31.19 -1.79
CA GLU A 711 0.01 -31.01 -2.92
C GLU A 711 -0.61 -29.62 -2.89
N LEU A 712 -0.43 -28.85 -3.98
CA LEU A 712 -1.08 -27.56 -4.16
C LEU A 712 -2.42 -27.81 -4.86
N THR A 713 -3.48 -27.80 -4.08
CA THR A 713 -4.83 -28.10 -4.54
C THR A 713 -5.77 -26.91 -4.32
N TYR A 714 -6.68 -26.69 -5.28
CA TYR A 714 -7.74 -25.70 -5.19
C TYR A 714 -9.10 -26.35 -5.04
N ARG A 715 -10.05 -25.65 -4.45
CA ARG A 715 -11.45 -26.04 -4.47
C ARG A 715 -12.00 -25.69 -5.86
N ILE A 716 -12.21 -26.73 -6.69
CA ILE A 716 -12.64 -26.55 -8.10
C ILE A 716 -14.16 -26.43 -8.13
N THR A 717 -14.66 -25.42 -8.79
CA THR A 717 -16.03 -25.35 -9.25
C THR A 717 -16.04 -25.62 -10.74
N SER A 718 -16.94 -26.53 -11.23
CA SER A 718 -17.15 -26.69 -12.68
C SER A 718 -17.68 -25.37 -13.25
N ARG A 719 -16.89 -24.67 -14.06
CA ARG A 719 -17.31 -23.44 -14.72
C ARG A 719 -17.92 -23.78 -16.08
N GLU A 720 -19.20 -24.14 -16.09
CA GLU A 720 -19.98 -23.86 -17.29
C GLU A 720 -20.28 -22.35 -17.30
N LEU A 721 -19.74 -21.63 -18.29
CA LEU A 721 -20.06 -20.21 -18.46
C LEU A 721 -21.52 -20.09 -18.93
N PRO A 722 -22.42 -19.51 -18.11
CA PRO A 722 -23.82 -19.34 -18.49
C PRO A 722 -23.95 -18.35 -19.66
N VAL A 723 -25.06 -18.42 -20.37
CA VAL A 723 -25.48 -17.33 -21.28
C VAL A 723 -26.22 -16.30 -20.42
N LEU A 724 -25.61 -15.13 -20.23
CA LEU A 724 -26.17 -14.03 -19.42
C LEU A 724 -27.10 -13.11 -20.22
N GLY A 725 -27.01 -13.16 -21.57
CA GLY A 725 -27.81 -12.33 -22.47
C GLY A 725 -27.16 -12.22 -23.84
N GLY A 726 -27.65 -11.33 -24.68
CA GLY A 726 -27.06 -10.96 -25.97
C GLY A 726 -26.67 -9.50 -25.99
N MET A 727 -25.63 -9.16 -26.73
CA MET A 727 -25.18 -7.79 -26.94
C MET A 727 -25.56 -7.30 -28.35
N ASP A 728 -26.10 -6.08 -28.42
CA ASP A 728 -26.30 -5.41 -29.72
C ASP A 728 -24.93 -4.89 -30.21
N VAL A 729 -24.37 -5.58 -31.17
CA VAL A 729 -23.08 -5.25 -31.78
C VAL A 729 -23.21 -4.41 -33.08
N ALA A 730 -24.42 -4.07 -33.48
CA ALA A 730 -24.64 -3.18 -34.65
C ALA A 730 -24.41 -1.72 -34.32
N ARG A 731 -23.94 -1.42 -33.11
CA ARG A 731 -23.72 -0.10 -32.56
C ARG A 731 -22.63 0.67 -33.33
N PRO A 732 -22.92 1.94 -33.73
CA PRO A 732 -21.90 2.81 -34.34
C PRO A 732 -20.97 3.34 -33.27
N LEU A 733 -19.67 3.38 -33.61
CA LEU A 733 -18.61 3.91 -32.74
C LEU A 733 -17.77 4.93 -33.51
N GLU A 734 -16.98 5.70 -32.81
CA GLU A 734 -16.02 6.63 -33.41
C GLU A 734 -14.61 6.27 -32.90
N GLY A 735 -13.69 6.04 -33.84
CA GLY A 735 -12.27 5.89 -33.50
C GLY A 735 -11.69 7.14 -32.86
N LEU A 736 -10.60 7.03 -32.12
CA LEU A 736 -9.92 8.17 -31.51
C LEU A 736 -9.41 9.19 -32.55
N ASP A 737 -9.21 8.74 -33.78
CA ASP A 737 -8.84 9.57 -34.92
C ASP A 737 -10.07 10.21 -35.66
N GLY A 738 -11.26 10.03 -35.11
CA GLY A 738 -12.52 10.50 -35.70
C GLY A 738 -13.10 9.61 -36.82
N SER A 739 -12.53 8.44 -37.07
CA SER A 739 -13.05 7.49 -38.03
C SER A 739 -14.35 6.86 -37.56
N ALA A 740 -15.31 6.65 -38.50
CA ALA A 740 -16.53 5.94 -38.19
C ALA A 740 -16.26 4.43 -38.14
N LEU A 741 -16.69 3.77 -37.05
CA LEU A 741 -16.53 2.34 -36.81
C LEU A 741 -17.89 1.69 -36.54
N ILE A 742 -18.01 0.40 -36.76
CA ILE A 742 -19.15 -0.42 -36.32
C ILE A 742 -18.61 -1.51 -35.38
N MET A 743 -19.19 -1.63 -34.20
CA MET A 743 -18.73 -2.55 -33.18
C MET A 743 -18.57 -3.99 -33.70
N SER A 744 -19.55 -4.50 -34.45
CA SER A 744 -19.50 -5.87 -35.00
C SER A 744 -18.31 -6.12 -35.95
N GLU A 745 -17.82 -5.10 -36.63
CA GLU A 745 -16.66 -5.20 -37.51
C GLU A 745 -15.35 -5.32 -36.76
N GLN A 746 -15.32 -4.84 -35.48
CA GLN A 746 -14.16 -4.88 -34.62
C GLN A 746 -14.08 -6.19 -33.81
N LEU A 747 -15.18 -6.94 -33.73
CA LEU A 747 -15.32 -8.16 -32.92
C LEU A 747 -15.19 -9.45 -33.75
N ALA A 748 -14.60 -9.39 -34.94
CA ALA A 748 -14.44 -10.56 -35.81
C ALA A 748 -13.60 -11.65 -35.14
N GLY A 749 -14.14 -12.88 -34.98
CA GLY A 749 -13.42 -14.04 -34.46
C GLY A 749 -14.20 -14.92 -33.51
N ASP A 750 -13.47 -15.71 -32.70
CA ASP A 750 -14.02 -16.74 -31.81
C ASP A 750 -14.33 -16.23 -30.42
N GLY A 751 -14.78 -14.98 -30.28
CA GLY A 751 -15.08 -14.31 -29.01
C GLY A 751 -14.24 -13.07 -28.79
N ALA A 752 -14.74 -12.17 -27.94
CA ALA A 752 -14.13 -10.85 -27.66
C ALA A 752 -14.33 -10.38 -26.23
N ILE A 753 -13.42 -9.52 -25.73
CA ILE A 753 -13.61 -8.72 -24.53
C ILE A 753 -14.09 -7.34 -24.97
N VAL A 754 -15.14 -6.84 -24.32
CA VAL A 754 -15.73 -5.53 -24.58
C VAL A 754 -15.91 -4.82 -23.25
N ALA A 755 -15.47 -3.57 -23.13
CA ALA A 755 -15.69 -2.82 -21.91
C ALA A 755 -16.01 -1.34 -22.18
N TRP A 756 -16.89 -0.77 -21.36
CA TRP A 756 -17.04 0.67 -21.24
C TRP A 756 -16.22 1.13 -20.04
N ILE A 757 -15.41 2.16 -20.22
CA ILE A 757 -14.41 2.62 -19.26
C ILE A 757 -14.53 4.13 -18.99
N GLU A 758 -14.11 4.52 -17.82
CA GLU A 758 -13.87 5.91 -17.39
C GLU A 758 -12.35 6.07 -17.16
N PRO A 759 -11.60 6.62 -18.14
CA PRO A 759 -10.14 6.50 -18.21
C PRO A 759 -9.37 7.03 -16.99
N GLU A 760 -9.85 8.13 -16.40
CA GLU A 760 -9.12 8.82 -15.32
C GLU A 760 -9.35 8.18 -13.93
N ARG A 761 -10.29 7.25 -13.82
CA ARG A 761 -10.63 6.61 -12.54
C ARG A 761 -9.76 5.39 -12.24
N GLU A 762 -9.44 5.22 -10.96
CA GLU A 762 -8.64 4.10 -10.45
C GLU A 762 -9.16 2.73 -10.91
N PRO A 763 -10.47 2.41 -10.88
CA PRO A 763 -10.98 1.11 -11.34
C PRO A 763 -10.62 0.77 -12.79
N THR A 764 -10.70 1.75 -13.68
CA THR A 764 -10.28 1.59 -15.08
C THR A 764 -8.78 1.37 -15.21
N LYS A 765 -7.97 2.14 -14.46
CA LYS A 765 -6.51 2.01 -14.49
C LYS A 765 -6.04 0.63 -13.99
N HIS A 766 -6.74 0.04 -13.03
CA HIS A 766 -6.52 -1.35 -12.63
C HIS A 766 -6.79 -2.33 -13.77
N LEU A 767 -7.95 -2.20 -14.44
CA LEU A 767 -8.28 -3.05 -15.59
C LEU A 767 -7.24 -2.94 -16.71
N LEU A 768 -6.83 -1.71 -17.08
CA LEU A 768 -5.83 -1.50 -18.16
C LEU A 768 -4.47 -2.11 -17.78
N ARG A 769 -4.05 -2.00 -16.51
CA ARG A 769 -2.83 -2.64 -16.04
C ARG A 769 -2.92 -4.16 -16.12
N GLU A 770 -4.02 -4.76 -15.67
CA GLU A 770 -4.22 -6.21 -15.71
C GLU A 770 -4.21 -6.75 -17.14
N LEU A 771 -4.89 -6.08 -18.07
CA LEU A 771 -4.87 -6.47 -19.47
C LEU A 771 -3.46 -6.41 -20.08
N GLY A 772 -2.67 -5.38 -19.72
CA GLY A 772 -1.27 -5.26 -20.14
C GLY A 772 -0.38 -6.38 -19.60
N GLU A 773 -0.50 -6.71 -18.33
CA GLU A 773 0.29 -7.77 -17.68
C GLU A 773 -0.01 -9.16 -18.26
N LEU A 774 -1.27 -9.42 -18.62
CA LEU A 774 -1.70 -10.68 -19.23
C LEU A 774 -1.18 -10.83 -20.66
N ALA A 775 -1.06 -9.74 -21.39
CA ALA A 775 -0.52 -9.74 -22.76
C ALA A 775 0.92 -10.22 -22.83
N VAL A 776 1.76 -9.81 -21.85
CA VAL A 776 3.17 -10.22 -21.76
C VAL A 776 3.33 -11.72 -21.47
N THR A 777 2.40 -12.31 -20.72
CA THR A 777 2.51 -13.69 -20.23
C THR A 777 1.88 -14.74 -21.15
N LYS A 778 0.95 -14.36 -22.06
CA LYS A 778 0.13 -15.28 -22.84
C LYS A 778 0.06 -14.92 -24.34
N ALA A 779 1.18 -14.67 -24.96
CA ALA A 779 1.31 -14.16 -26.34
C ALA A 779 0.67 -15.01 -27.46
N GLU A 780 0.23 -16.25 -27.20
CA GLU A 780 -0.12 -17.18 -28.28
C GLU A 780 -1.59 -17.17 -28.77
N ARG A 781 -2.54 -16.53 -28.05
CA ARG A 781 -3.96 -16.49 -28.49
C ARG A 781 -4.69 -15.24 -28.01
N GLN A 782 -4.33 -14.09 -28.53
CA GLN A 782 -5.04 -12.84 -28.25
C GLN A 782 -6.29 -12.72 -29.11
N GLY A 783 -7.40 -12.23 -28.55
CA GLY A 783 -8.61 -11.88 -29.26
C GLY A 783 -8.86 -10.39 -29.25
N PRO A 784 -9.83 -9.89 -30.02
CA PRO A 784 -10.14 -8.48 -29.99
C PRO A 784 -10.57 -8.01 -28.59
N ILE A 785 -9.98 -6.91 -28.14
CA ILE A 785 -10.33 -6.20 -26.92
C ILE A 785 -10.79 -4.82 -27.33
N LEU A 786 -12.07 -4.51 -27.09
CA LEU A 786 -12.67 -3.22 -27.44
C LEU A 786 -13.00 -2.44 -26.16
N LEU A 787 -12.31 -1.32 -25.97
CA LEU A 787 -12.49 -0.42 -24.84
C LEU A 787 -13.19 0.85 -25.31
N MET A 788 -14.39 1.08 -24.81
CA MET A 788 -15.25 2.20 -25.22
C MET A 788 -15.33 3.24 -24.11
N ILE A 789 -15.31 4.52 -24.51
CA ILE A 789 -15.45 5.67 -23.63
C ILE A 789 -16.74 6.39 -24.04
N GLY A 790 -17.67 6.56 -23.12
CA GLY A 790 -18.87 7.34 -23.32
C GLY A 790 -18.59 8.84 -23.51
N ASP A 791 -19.56 9.59 -24.03
CA ASP A 791 -19.38 11.03 -24.22
C ASP A 791 -19.19 11.79 -22.92
N ALA A 792 -19.83 11.34 -21.84
CA ALA A 792 -19.72 11.95 -20.50
C ALA A 792 -18.37 11.64 -19.83
N GLU A 793 -17.80 10.47 -20.11
CA GLU A 793 -16.52 9.98 -19.58
C GLU A 793 -15.30 10.33 -20.46
N TRP A 794 -15.58 10.95 -21.61
CA TRP A 794 -14.52 11.34 -22.55
C TRP A 794 -13.75 12.56 -22.06
N THR A 795 -12.43 12.39 -21.93
CA THR A 795 -11.50 13.48 -21.65
C THR A 795 -10.56 13.70 -22.84
N PRO A 796 -10.42 14.92 -23.38
CA PRO A 796 -9.51 15.20 -24.51
C PRO A 796 -8.03 14.90 -24.21
N SER A 797 -7.66 14.82 -22.92
CA SER A 797 -6.31 14.47 -22.47
C SER A 797 -6.04 12.98 -22.46
N PHE A 798 -7.04 12.13 -22.71
CA PHE A 798 -6.83 10.68 -22.77
C PHE A 798 -5.95 10.32 -23.97
N ASP A 799 -4.81 9.68 -23.67
CA ASP A 799 -3.86 9.20 -24.65
C ASP A 799 -3.54 7.73 -24.40
N PRO A 800 -3.93 6.80 -25.29
CA PRO A 800 -3.58 5.38 -25.17
C PRO A 800 -2.07 5.11 -25.06
N ALA A 801 -1.21 6.01 -25.56
CA ALA A 801 0.23 5.90 -25.45
C ALA A 801 0.76 5.93 -24.01
N GLN A 802 -0.08 6.37 -23.05
CA GLN A 802 0.22 6.28 -21.62
C GLN A 802 0.23 4.82 -21.10
N TYR A 803 -0.31 3.87 -21.88
CA TYR A 803 -0.41 2.46 -21.54
C TYR A 803 0.35 1.57 -22.56
N PRO A 804 1.66 1.76 -22.73
CA PRO A 804 2.45 1.04 -23.77
C PRO A 804 2.52 -0.47 -23.54
N GLN A 805 2.14 -0.94 -22.34
CA GLN A 805 2.06 -2.35 -21.97
C GLN A 805 0.83 -3.06 -22.53
N LEU A 806 -0.19 -2.33 -23.00
CA LEU A 806 -1.39 -2.95 -23.55
C LEU A 806 -1.08 -3.70 -24.86
N PRO A 807 -1.80 -4.82 -25.14
CA PRO A 807 -1.67 -5.52 -26.42
C PRO A 807 -2.01 -4.62 -27.61
N SER A 808 -1.35 -4.85 -28.73
CA SER A 808 -1.64 -4.14 -29.99
C SER A 808 -3.07 -4.33 -30.51
N GLU A 809 -3.74 -5.39 -30.06
CA GLU A 809 -5.11 -5.74 -30.40
C GLU A 809 -6.16 -4.98 -29.58
N VAL A 810 -5.76 -4.18 -28.61
CA VAL A 810 -6.68 -3.29 -27.87
C VAL A 810 -7.06 -2.12 -28.76
N LEU A 811 -8.34 -2.02 -29.05
CA LEU A 811 -8.93 -0.89 -29.76
C LEU A 811 -9.68 0.01 -28.78
N PHE A 812 -9.33 1.30 -28.76
CA PHE A 812 -10.11 2.32 -28.07
C PHE A 812 -11.06 3.01 -29.05
N ALA A 813 -12.31 3.23 -28.59
CA ALA A 813 -13.32 3.93 -29.38
C ALA A 813 -14.20 4.82 -28.48
N ARG A 814 -14.81 5.84 -29.07
CA ARG A 814 -15.87 6.63 -28.42
C ARG A 814 -17.22 6.02 -28.74
N ASP A 815 -18.05 5.87 -27.72
CA ASP A 815 -19.46 5.50 -27.87
C ASP A 815 -20.32 6.71 -27.52
N ARG A 816 -20.90 7.33 -28.57
CA ARG A 816 -21.78 8.49 -28.44
C ARG A 816 -23.25 8.10 -28.25
N SER A 817 -23.55 6.82 -28.24
CA SER A 817 -24.91 6.33 -28.03
C SER A 817 -25.20 6.19 -26.55
N GLU A 818 -26.49 6.28 -26.20
CA GLU A 818 -26.91 6.00 -24.84
C GLU A 818 -26.48 4.59 -24.41
N LEU A 819 -25.82 4.50 -23.25
CA LEU A 819 -25.34 3.23 -22.70
C LEU A 819 -26.53 2.41 -22.19
N LEU A 820 -27.01 1.50 -23.01
CA LEU A 820 -28.01 0.51 -22.62
C LEU A 820 -27.26 -0.75 -22.14
N LEU A 821 -26.95 -0.80 -20.83
CA LEU A 821 -26.40 -2.00 -20.24
C LEU A 821 -27.40 -3.15 -20.29
N PRO A 822 -26.95 -4.39 -20.57
CA PRO A 822 -27.79 -5.57 -20.45
C PRO A 822 -28.36 -5.67 -19.02
N GLN A 823 -29.60 -6.11 -18.86
CA GLN A 823 -30.26 -6.22 -17.54
C GLN A 823 -29.48 -7.07 -16.52
N SER A 824 -28.66 -8.01 -17.00
CA SER A 824 -27.78 -8.85 -16.17
C SER A 824 -26.57 -8.09 -15.61
N ALA A 825 -26.28 -6.90 -16.11
CA ALA A 825 -25.16 -6.05 -15.70
C ALA A 825 -25.61 -4.71 -15.11
N ALA A 826 -26.91 -4.47 -15.03
CA ALA A 826 -27.51 -3.25 -14.46
C ALA A 826 -27.50 -3.25 -12.91
N GLY A 827 -26.39 -3.67 -12.27
CA GLY A 827 -26.10 -3.33 -10.90
C GLY A 827 -25.64 -1.88 -10.81
N GLU A 828 -25.82 -1.22 -9.67
CA GLU A 828 -25.39 0.16 -9.38
C GLU A 828 -23.84 0.31 -9.34
N ALA A 829 -23.08 -0.72 -9.73
CA ALA A 829 -21.65 -0.68 -9.79
C ALA A 829 -21.20 0.21 -10.96
N GLY A 830 -20.42 1.25 -10.68
CA GLY A 830 -19.88 2.18 -11.67
C GLY A 830 -18.93 1.51 -12.70
N TYR A 831 -18.23 2.33 -13.46
CA TYR A 831 -17.23 1.87 -14.43
C TYR A 831 -16.05 1.12 -13.78
N PRO A 832 -15.36 0.22 -14.51
CA PRO A 832 -15.66 -0.23 -15.86
C PRO A 832 -16.83 -1.22 -15.92
N HIS A 833 -17.54 -1.28 -17.06
CA HIS A 833 -18.50 -2.34 -17.37
C HIS A 833 -17.91 -3.27 -18.41
N LEU A 834 -17.54 -4.48 -18.02
CA LEU A 834 -16.80 -5.43 -18.84
C LEU A 834 -17.63 -6.66 -19.16
N PHE A 835 -17.57 -7.10 -20.43
CA PHE A 835 -18.28 -8.26 -20.93
C PHE A 835 -17.35 -9.14 -21.76
N VAL A 836 -17.55 -10.46 -21.70
CA VAL A 836 -16.96 -11.42 -22.63
C VAL A 836 -18.05 -11.99 -23.52
N LEU A 837 -17.86 -11.85 -24.82
CA LEU A 837 -18.78 -12.32 -25.85
C LEU A 837 -18.26 -13.61 -26.49
N ASP A 838 -19.18 -14.52 -26.84
CA ASP A 838 -18.87 -15.65 -27.67
C ASP A 838 -19.02 -15.30 -29.18
N ASN A 839 -18.75 -16.25 -30.07
CA ASN A 839 -18.84 -16.11 -31.52
C ASN A 839 -20.26 -15.83 -32.04
N HIS A 840 -21.30 -15.85 -31.17
CA HIS A 840 -22.69 -15.51 -31.48
C HIS A 840 -23.12 -14.20 -30.77
N ASN A 841 -22.17 -13.43 -30.30
CA ASN A 841 -22.39 -12.18 -29.54
C ASN A 841 -23.24 -12.37 -28.26
N ARG A 842 -23.22 -13.56 -27.69
CA ARG A 842 -23.86 -13.84 -26.42
C ARG A 842 -22.88 -13.50 -25.27
N ILE A 843 -23.37 -12.85 -24.22
CA ILE A 843 -22.59 -12.51 -23.05
C ILE A 843 -22.40 -13.79 -22.23
N ARG A 844 -21.15 -14.16 -22.00
CA ARG A 844 -20.73 -15.35 -21.24
C ARG A 844 -20.09 -14.99 -19.88
N TYR A 845 -19.64 -13.76 -19.75
CA TYR A 845 -19.13 -13.19 -18.51
C TYR A 845 -19.48 -11.70 -18.49
N ALA A 846 -19.82 -11.18 -17.30
CA ALA A 846 -20.06 -9.77 -17.06
C ALA A 846 -19.51 -9.38 -15.69
N ALA A 847 -18.88 -8.22 -15.63
CA ALA A 847 -18.41 -7.61 -14.38
C ALA A 847 -18.51 -6.08 -14.50
N SER A 848 -18.77 -5.41 -13.37
CA SER A 848 -18.88 -3.95 -13.32
C SER A 848 -18.26 -3.40 -12.04
N GLY A 849 -17.80 -2.15 -12.10
CA GLY A 849 -17.25 -1.43 -10.97
C GLY A 849 -15.85 -1.87 -10.57
N TYR A 850 -15.46 -1.49 -9.35
CA TYR A 850 -14.15 -1.80 -8.81
C TYR A 850 -14.02 -3.28 -8.43
N LYS A 851 -13.26 -4.01 -9.22
CA LYS A 851 -12.97 -5.43 -9.00
C LYS A 851 -11.59 -5.77 -9.53
N ILE A 852 -10.62 -5.96 -8.62
CA ILE A 852 -9.29 -6.45 -8.98
C ILE A 852 -9.39 -7.89 -9.46
N GLY A 853 -8.66 -8.20 -10.55
CA GLY A 853 -8.72 -9.49 -11.22
C GLY A 853 -9.80 -9.56 -12.31
N MET A 854 -10.56 -8.48 -12.56
CA MET A 854 -11.58 -8.43 -13.61
C MET A 854 -11.01 -8.75 -14.98
N GLY A 855 -9.87 -8.17 -15.33
CA GLY A 855 -9.16 -8.44 -16.59
C GLY A 855 -8.74 -9.90 -16.72
N LYS A 856 -8.24 -10.51 -15.65
CA LYS A 856 -7.83 -11.90 -15.59
C LYS A 856 -9.02 -12.86 -15.73
N GLU A 857 -10.12 -12.58 -15.04
CA GLU A 857 -11.35 -13.38 -15.15
C GLU A 857 -11.96 -13.30 -16.55
N ALA A 858 -11.98 -12.10 -17.13
CA ALA A 858 -12.43 -11.91 -18.52
C ALA A 858 -11.57 -12.70 -19.52
N TRP A 859 -10.27 -12.70 -19.32
CA TRP A 859 -9.35 -13.47 -20.17
C TRP A 859 -9.57 -14.98 -20.04
N GLN A 860 -9.77 -15.48 -18.82
CA GLN A 860 -10.11 -16.88 -18.57
C GLN A 860 -11.45 -17.25 -19.20
N ALA A 861 -12.45 -16.38 -19.09
CA ALA A 861 -13.75 -16.57 -19.72
C ALA A 861 -13.64 -16.60 -21.26
N LEU A 862 -12.84 -15.71 -21.86
CA LEU A 862 -12.58 -15.70 -23.30
C LEU A 862 -11.91 -17.00 -23.76
N ALA A 863 -10.93 -17.48 -23.00
CA ALA A 863 -10.25 -18.76 -23.30
C ALA A 863 -11.22 -19.94 -23.26
N ALA A 864 -12.12 -20.01 -22.26
CA ALA A 864 -13.14 -21.05 -22.13
C ALA A 864 -14.16 -21.00 -23.29
N VAL A 865 -14.60 -19.81 -23.69
CA VAL A 865 -15.50 -19.62 -24.86
C VAL A 865 -14.88 -20.18 -26.14
N ARG A 866 -13.59 -19.97 -26.34
CA ARG A 866 -12.88 -20.44 -27.54
C ARG A 866 -12.69 -21.94 -27.56
N GLN A 867 -12.34 -22.56 -26.45
CA GLN A 867 -12.24 -24.02 -26.34
C GLN A 867 -13.55 -24.69 -26.72
N THR A 868 -14.68 -24.19 -26.23
CA THR A 868 -16.02 -24.71 -26.54
C THR A 868 -16.35 -24.58 -28.05
N SER A 869 -15.88 -23.51 -28.67
CA SER A 869 -16.08 -23.31 -30.12
C SER A 869 -15.22 -24.24 -31.00
N GLU A 870 -14.00 -24.55 -30.57
CA GLU A 870 -13.11 -25.51 -31.24
C GLU A 870 -13.66 -26.96 -31.15
N GLU A 871 -14.13 -27.39 -29.97
CA GLU A 871 -14.74 -28.72 -29.77
C GLU A 871 -16.00 -28.91 -30.60
N SER A 872 -16.89 -27.92 -30.64
CA SER A 872 -18.11 -27.98 -31.45
C SER A 872 -17.83 -27.97 -32.98
N SER A 873 -16.70 -27.43 -33.39
CA SER A 873 -16.26 -27.42 -34.81
C SER A 873 -15.59 -28.73 -35.19
N GLN A 874 -14.89 -29.40 -34.28
CA GLN A 874 -14.30 -30.73 -34.52
C GLN A 874 -15.34 -31.83 -34.54
N GLU A 875 -16.39 -31.79 -33.73
CA GLU A 875 -17.50 -32.72 -33.76
C GLU A 875 -18.26 -32.64 -35.07
N LYS A 876 -18.53 -31.43 -35.59
CA LYS A 876 -19.17 -31.24 -36.89
C LYS A 876 -18.28 -31.65 -38.06
N GLY A 877 -16.96 -31.63 -37.93
CA GLY A 877 -16.01 -32.09 -38.92
C GLY A 877 -15.80 -33.61 -38.96
N SER A 878 -16.18 -34.32 -37.87
CA SER A 878 -16.10 -35.78 -37.80
C SER A 878 -17.38 -36.50 -38.26
N GLU A 879 -18.50 -35.77 -38.37
CA GLU A 879 -19.78 -36.28 -38.91
C GLU A 879 -20.00 -35.98 -40.42
N ALA A 880 -19.12 -35.22 -41.05
CA ALA A 880 -19.11 -34.96 -42.50
C ALA A 880 -18.03 -35.79 -43.21
#